data_d5ae4ae5dc56861dab61475f495e81b0
#
_entry.id   d5ae4ae5dc56861dab61475f495e81b0
#
_cell.length_a   1.000
_cell.length_b   1.000
_cell.length_c   1.000
_cell.angle_alpha   90.00
_cell.angle_beta   90.00
_cell.angle_gamma   90.00
#
_symmetry.space_group_name_H-M   'P 1'
#
loop_
_entity.id
_entity.type
_entity.pdbx_description
1 polymer ?
#
loop_
_entity_poly.entity_id
_entity_poly.type
_entity_poly.pdbx_seq_one_letter_code
_entity_poly.pdbx_strand_id
1 'polypeptide(L)'
;MEKEVNFGKLLHGGDYNPEQWLDYPEILEQDLAYFKKARINEVSLGMFSWAFLEPEEGVFRLEWLKEVIDRLYENEIVVMLSTPTAARPRWMAEKYPEVLRVNAARERNLYGERHNHCYTSPVYREKTRIINTKLAEMFKDHPGVIAWHISNEYGGECHCPLCQEAFRGWVKKKYGTLERLNRAWNTGFWSHTYQSFDQVESPSPKGDFSLHGLNLDWKRFVTDQTADFVKWEIKALRDAGAEQPSTINMMYNFTGLNYYKFADVIDFVSWDNYPTWHKEAETVTAMDTGMQHDIMRSIQKKPFYLMESCPSATNWQSVSKLKKPGMLQAASLQAVAHGSDSVLYFQMRQSRGASEKFHGAVIDHYGGSDTRVFREVTKVGVALEKLQEVNGSQNPAEAAVIYDVENRWAVEDAAGPRNAGVFYKETVEKPYQAFRKLGINVDVIDETCSLDGYRVVAAPMVYLLREGWTEKVRNFVKNGGIFLLTYWSGIVDETDLCYLGGTPHDLMDVMGFRSMEIDGLYDGEWNEGIPEPENPLHLELAYRCSHLCELVQPSTAEVVMTYGKDFYDGMPAMTRNVYGKGKAYAVCADFEQGLYDEVCRKLAEEAGVERIVEEVPEGVEVTMREQKDGTRYVFVQNFSREAVEVKLPIERYPVWQGTYDGTIGSWKTIVLKGR
;
A
#
# COMPACT_ATOMS: atom_id res chain seq x y z
N MET A 1 -10.28 23.93 4.16
CA MET A 1 -10.31 23.16 2.89
C MET A 1 -8.92 22.57 2.72
N GLU A 2 -8.80 21.25 2.79
CA GLU A 2 -7.54 20.58 2.47
C GLU A 2 -7.16 20.91 1.03
N LYS A 3 -5.92 21.34 0.82
CA LYS A 3 -5.41 21.72 -0.51
C LYS A 3 -5.23 20.42 -1.31
N GLU A 4 -6.08 20.20 -2.31
CA GLU A 4 -5.91 19.10 -3.25
C GLU A 4 -4.66 19.37 -4.11
N VAL A 5 -3.70 18.45 -4.09
CA VAL A 5 -2.49 18.58 -4.93
C VAL A 5 -2.80 18.06 -6.33
N ASN A 6 -2.65 18.93 -7.31
CA ASN A 6 -2.79 18.59 -8.74
C ASN A 6 -1.81 19.42 -9.55
N PHE A 7 -0.93 18.76 -10.28
CA PHE A 7 0.10 19.43 -11.10
C PHE A 7 -0.40 19.82 -12.51
N GLY A 8 -1.70 19.69 -12.76
CA GLY A 8 -2.35 20.12 -14.00
C GLY A 8 -2.08 19.22 -15.21
N LYS A 9 -1.37 18.12 -15.04
CA LYS A 9 -1.03 17.15 -16.08
C LYS A 9 -0.70 15.78 -15.46
N LEU A 10 -0.87 14.72 -16.26
CA LEU A 10 -0.29 13.41 -15.94
C LEU A 10 1.23 13.49 -16.07
N LEU A 11 1.95 13.08 -15.04
CA LEU A 11 3.42 13.11 -15.01
C LEU A 11 3.99 11.82 -15.62
N HIS A 12 5.08 11.97 -16.38
CA HIS A 12 5.82 10.87 -17.01
C HIS A 12 7.31 11.14 -16.89
N GLY A 13 8.03 10.26 -16.21
CA GLY A 13 9.45 10.48 -15.93
C GLY A 13 10.04 9.49 -14.95
N GLY A 14 10.71 9.97 -13.92
CA GLY A 14 11.25 9.13 -12.85
C GLY A 14 12.58 9.58 -12.29
N ASP A 15 13.23 8.69 -11.56
CA ASP A 15 14.44 8.97 -10.82
C ASP A 15 15.62 9.22 -11.74
N TYR A 16 16.21 10.39 -11.59
CA TYR A 16 17.39 10.82 -12.32
C TYR A 16 18.51 11.15 -11.34
N ASN A 17 19.68 10.50 -11.51
CA ASN A 17 20.84 10.62 -10.62
C ASN A 17 22.02 11.30 -11.35
N PRO A 18 21.95 12.60 -11.67
CA PRO A 18 22.96 13.31 -12.45
C PRO A 18 24.30 13.39 -11.73
N GLU A 19 24.35 13.28 -10.40
CA GLU A 19 25.57 13.25 -9.62
C GLU A 19 26.52 12.12 -10.01
N GLN A 20 26.01 11.02 -10.56
CA GLN A 20 26.82 9.91 -11.06
C GLN A 20 27.54 10.24 -12.38
N TRP A 21 27.18 11.33 -13.04
CA TRP A 21 27.60 11.69 -14.39
C TRP A 21 28.29 13.05 -14.48
N LEU A 22 28.61 13.69 -13.35
CA LEU A 22 29.22 15.04 -13.33
C LEU A 22 30.57 15.11 -14.08
N ASP A 23 31.30 13.98 -14.13
CA ASP A 23 32.56 13.89 -14.89
C ASP A 23 32.33 13.68 -16.41
N TYR A 24 31.07 13.61 -16.85
CA TYR A 24 30.67 13.35 -18.25
C TYR A 24 29.62 14.37 -18.71
N PRO A 25 30.02 15.63 -18.94
CA PRO A 25 29.07 16.73 -19.20
C PRO A 25 28.20 16.52 -20.46
N GLU A 26 28.67 15.73 -21.43
CA GLU A 26 27.91 15.34 -22.62
C GLU A 26 26.67 14.49 -22.31
N ILE A 27 26.65 13.81 -21.16
CA ILE A 27 25.53 12.91 -20.78
C ILE A 27 24.26 13.72 -20.49
N LEU A 28 24.37 14.84 -19.80
CA LEU A 28 23.18 15.68 -19.52
C LEU A 28 22.53 16.16 -20.81
N GLU A 29 23.34 16.63 -21.80
CA GLU A 29 22.81 17.07 -23.10
C GLU A 29 22.12 15.90 -23.85
N GLN A 30 22.73 14.74 -23.81
CA GLN A 30 22.18 13.54 -24.43
C GLN A 30 20.86 13.14 -23.73
N ASP A 31 20.82 13.18 -22.40
CA ASP A 31 19.64 12.81 -21.62
C ASP A 31 18.47 13.74 -21.90
N LEU A 32 18.70 15.06 -21.90
CA LEU A 32 17.66 16.05 -22.25
C LEU A 32 17.04 15.79 -23.64
N ALA A 33 17.90 15.48 -24.62
CA ALA A 33 17.42 15.13 -25.97
C ALA A 33 16.59 13.84 -25.98
N TYR A 34 16.95 12.83 -25.19
CA TYR A 34 16.23 11.58 -25.09
C TYR A 34 14.95 11.72 -24.25
N PHE A 35 14.96 12.50 -23.18
CA PHE A 35 13.76 12.80 -22.40
C PHE A 35 12.67 13.42 -23.27
N LYS A 36 13.03 14.39 -24.09
CA LYS A 36 12.09 14.98 -25.05
C LYS A 36 11.53 13.94 -26.04
N LYS A 37 12.37 13.04 -26.56
CA LYS A 37 11.91 11.94 -27.45
C LYS A 37 10.95 10.99 -26.74
N ALA A 38 11.24 10.65 -25.48
CA ALA A 38 10.43 9.73 -24.68
C ALA A 38 9.18 10.39 -24.07
N ARG A 39 8.93 11.68 -24.33
CA ARG A 39 7.81 12.45 -23.76
C ARG A 39 7.90 12.56 -22.24
N ILE A 40 9.10 12.64 -21.70
CA ILE A 40 9.34 12.89 -20.29
C ILE A 40 9.00 14.35 -19.99
N ASN A 41 8.24 14.56 -18.91
CA ASN A 41 7.83 15.90 -18.46
C ASN A 41 8.10 16.14 -16.97
N GLU A 42 8.67 15.14 -16.27
CA GLU A 42 9.05 15.20 -14.87
C GLU A 42 10.31 14.37 -14.63
N VAL A 43 11.13 14.76 -13.67
CA VAL A 43 12.16 13.91 -13.03
C VAL A 43 12.23 14.15 -11.53
N SER A 44 12.45 13.07 -10.78
CA SER A 44 12.78 13.12 -9.36
C SER A 44 14.29 13.05 -9.20
N LEU A 45 14.90 13.94 -8.42
CA LEU A 45 16.35 13.96 -8.25
C LEU A 45 16.79 14.45 -6.88
N GLY A 46 18.01 14.05 -6.51
CA GLY A 46 18.65 14.50 -5.27
C GLY A 46 18.60 13.51 -4.10
N MET A 47 17.81 12.40 -4.17
CA MET A 47 17.56 11.51 -3.04
C MET A 47 18.81 10.88 -2.41
N PHE A 48 19.89 10.72 -3.16
CA PHE A 48 21.16 10.13 -2.68
C PHE A 48 22.37 11.06 -2.82
N SER A 49 22.13 12.34 -3.09
CA SER A 49 23.18 13.30 -3.46
C SER A 49 23.89 13.94 -2.26
N TRP A 50 23.60 13.60 -0.98
CA TRP A 50 24.12 14.33 0.18
C TRP A 50 25.65 14.51 0.16
N ALA A 51 26.40 13.44 -0.15
CA ALA A 51 27.87 13.52 -0.21
C ALA A 51 28.40 14.45 -1.32
N PHE A 52 27.62 14.69 -2.38
CA PHE A 52 27.95 15.66 -3.44
C PHE A 52 27.53 17.08 -3.05
N LEU A 53 26.44 17.23 -2.31
CA LEU A 53 25.90 18.51 -1.84
C LEU A 53 26.69 19.05 -0.64
N GLU A 54 27.19 18.15 0.24
CA GLU A 54 27.99 18.46 1.43
C GLU A 54 29.15 17.46 1.57
N PRO A 55 30.20 17.61 0.74
CA PRO A 55 31.36 16.68 0.74
C PRO A 55 32.15 16.66 2.04
N GLU A 56 32.15 17.77 2.76
CA GLU A 56 32.71 17.93 4.10
C GLU A 56 31.67 18.67 4.96
N GLU A 57 31.69 18.43 6.26
CA GLU A 57 30.76 19.07 7.19
C GLU A 57 30.77 20.59 7.09
N GLY A 58 29.63 21.17 6.73
CA GLY A 58 29.47 22.63 6.58
C GLY A 58 29.97 23.20 5.25
N VAL A 59 30.49 22.39 4.34
CA VAL A 59 30.92 22.80 3.00
C VAL A 59 29.89 22.40 1.97
N PHE A 60 29.07 23.36 1.53
CA PHE A 60 27.95 23.10 0.61
C PHE A 60 28.34 23.42 -0.84
N ARG A 61 27.93 22.55 -1.77
CA ARG A 61 28.10 22.64 -3.22
C ARG A 61 26.77 22.32 -3.93
N LEU A 62 25.88 23.31 -4.01
CA LEU A 62 24.54 23.11 -4.59
C LEU A 62 24.44 23.64 -6.03
N GLU A 63 25.46 24.35 -6.53
CA GLU A 63 25.40 25.03 -7.82
C GLU A 63 25.21 24.06 -8.99
N TRP A 64 25.86 22.90 -8.96
CA TRP A 64 25.69 21.87 -9.98
C TRP A 64 24.25 21.37 -10.07
N LEU A 65 23.60 21.21 -8.91
CA LEU A 65 22.21 20.76 -8.84
C LEU A 65 21.28 21.83 -9.43
N LYS A 66 21.56 23.09 -9.12
CA LYS A 66 20.81 24.22 -9.70
C LYS A 66 20.95 24.26 -11.22
N GLU A 67 22.16 24.10 -11.76
CA GLU A 67 22.41 24.07 -13.20
C GLU A 67 21.62 22.94 -13.87
N VAL A 68 21.60 21.75 -13.29
CA VAL A 68 20.80 20.62 -13.80
C VAL A 68 19.31 20.96 -13.80
N ILE A 69 18.77 21.53 -12.71
CA ILE A 69 17.35 21.88 -12.60
C ILE A 69 16.99 23.01 -13.57
N ASP A 70 17.85 24.05 -13.72
CA ASP A 70 17.66 25.10 -14.71
C ASP A 70 17.53 24.51 -16.13
N ARG A 71 18.45 23.58 -16.49
CA ARG A 71 18.48 22.93 -17.81
C ARG A 71 17.23 22.04 -18.05
N LEU A 72 16.78 21.32 -17.03
CA LEU A 72 15.55 20.54 -17.10
C LEU A 72 14.34 21.46 -17.36
N TYR A 73 14.23 22.55 -16.61
CA TYR A 73 13.14 23.51 -16.74
C TYR A 73 13.12 24.20 -18.11
N GLU A 74 14.30 24.59 -18.64
CA GLU A 74 14.43 25.11 -20.02
C GLU A 74 13.94 24.13 -21.10
N ASN A 75 13.92 22.84 -20.78
CA ASN A 75 13.40 21.76 -21.63
C ASN A 75 11.97 21.30 -21.28
N GLU A 76 11.21 22.11 -20.52
CA GLU A 76 9.83 21.87 -20.11
C GLU A 76 9.65 20.63 -19.20
N ILE A 77 10.72 20.24 -18.51
CA ILE A 77 10.73 19.13 -17.54
C ILE A 77 10.69 19.73 -16.12
N VAL A 78 9.68 19.39 -15.37
CA VAL A 78 9.55 19.80 -13.95
C VAL A 78 10.25 18.80 -13.03
N VAL A 79 10.49 19.20 -11.80
CA VAL A 79 11.28 18.45 -10.85
C VAL A 79 10.51 18.22 -9.55
N MET A 80 10.46 16.98 -9.09
CA MET A 80 10.24 16.65 -7.69
C MET A 80 11.62 16.57 -7.01
N LEU A 81 11.93 17.59 -6.21
CA LEU A 81 13.26 17.69 -5.59
C LEU A 81 13.26 16.91 -4.27
N SER A 82 14.20 15.95 -4.17
CA SER A 82 14.31 15.13 -2.98
C SER A 82 15.20 15.75 -1.91
N THR A 83 14.84 15.54 -0.63
CA THR A 83 15.80 15.71 0.45
C THR A 83 16.77 14.51 0.43
N PRO A 84 18.10 14.70 0.58
CA PRO A 84 19.08 13.65 0.32
C PRO A 84 19.30 12.72 1.51
N THR A 85 18.32 12.60 2.37
CA THR A 85 18.46 12.07 3.73
C THR A 85 18.33 10.54 3.82
N ALA A 86 18.03 9.86 2.72
CA ALA A 86 18.03 8.39 2.68
C ALA A 86 19.44 7.80 2.84
N ALA A 87 20.46 8.51 2.36
CA ALA A 87 21.85 8.10 2.45
C ALA A 87 22.71 9.25 3.00
N ARG A 88 23.40 9.01 4.10
CA ARG A 88 24.27 10.01 4.76
C ARG A 88 25.69 9.98 4.19
N PRO A 89 26.41 11.12 4.19
CA PRO A 89 27.82 11.15 3.82
C PRO A 89 28.69 10.42 4.84
N ARG A 90 29.85 9.93 4.38
CA ARG A 90 30.76 9.14 5.20
C ARG A 90 31.31 9.92 6.39
N TRP A 91 31.65 11.22 6.20
CA TRP A 91 32.16 12.07 7.26
C TRP A 91 31.27 12.11 8.50
N MET A 92 29.93 12.00 8.30
CA MET A 92 28.97 12.01 9.40
C MET A 92 29.13 10.78 10.30
N ALA A 93 29.25 9.59 9.71
CA ALA A 93 29.42 8.34 10.46
C ALA A 93 30.81 8.25 11.11
N GLU A 94 31.84 8.89 10.53
CA GLU A 94 33.20 8.94 11.11
C GLU A 94 33.27 9.87 12.33
N LYS A 95 32.67 11.07 12.23
CA LYS A 95 32.65 12.05 13.33
C LYS A 95 31.61 11.71 14.42
N TYR A 96 30.50 11.09 14.05
CA TYR A 96 29.34 10.87 14.90
C TYR A 96 28.85 9.42 14.76
N PRO A 97 29.62 8.40 15.18
CA PRO A 97 29.26 6.99 14.97
C PRO A 97 27.95 6.59 15.65
N GLU A 98 27.48 7.37 16.62
CA GLU A 98 26.20 7.17 17.29
C GLU A 98 25.00 7.42 16.38
N VAL A 99 25.17 8.05 15.21
CA VAL A 99 24.09 8.19 14.22
C VAL A 99 23.71 6.86 13.57
N LEU A 100 24.64 5.88 13.56
CA LEU A 100 24.41 4.58 12.97
C LEU A 100 23.41 3.76 13.78
N ARG A 101 22.55 3.02 13.08
CA ARG A 101 21.53 2.15 13.70
C ARG A 101 22.13 1.07 14.59
N VAL A 102 21.38 0.67 15.58
CA VAL A 102 21.60 -0.50 16.42
C VAL A 102 20.46 -1.49 16.11
N ASN A 103 20.79 -2.73 15.79
CA ASN A 103 19.83 -3.78 15.49
C ASN A 103 19.11 -4.31 16.75
N ALA A 104 18.12 -5.20 16.57
CA ALA A 104 17.37 -5.80 17.67
C ALA A 104 18.23 -6.63 18.65
N ALA A 105 19.38 -7.14 18.21
CA ALA A 105 20.37 -7.82 19.06
C ALA A 105 21.26 -6.86 19.85
N ARG A 106 21.00 -5.53 19.76
CA ARG A 106 21.78 -4.44 20.39
C ARG A 106 23.19 -4.26 19.84
N GLU A 107 23.41 -4.64 18.57
CA GLU A 107 24.67 -4.47 17.87
C GLU A 107 24.60 -3.23 16.96
N ARG A 108 25.60 -2.33 17.04
CA ARG A 108 25.67 -1.17 16.15
C ARG A 108 26.12 -1.58 14.78
N ASN A 109 25.41 -1.11 13.75
CA ASN A 109 25.79 -1.31 12.36
C ASN A 109 27.09 -0.57 12.01
N LEU A 110 27.78 -1.06 10.99
CA LEU A 110 28.90 -0.34 10.38
C LEU A 110 28.38 0.67 9.36
N TYR A 111 29.28 1.56 8.90
CA TYR A 111 28.94 2.48 7.80
C TYR A 111 28.63 1.70 6.53
N GLY A 112 27.64 2.16 5.80
CA GLY A 112 27.19 1.62 4.53
C GLY A 112 25.67 1.61 4.46
N GLU A 113 25.12 1.22 3.33
CA GLU A 113 23.70 1.13 3.03
C GLU A 113 22.93 2.45 3.23
N ARG A 114 21.74 2.52 2.65
CA ARG A 114 20.75 3.57 2.91
C ARG A 114 19.96 3.24 4.20
N HIS A 115 19.29 4.23 4.79
CA HIS A 115 18.50 4.11 6.04
C HIS A 115 19.25 3.52 7.24
N ASN A 116 20.55 3.50 7.24
CA ASN A 116 21.37 3.01 8.35
C ASN A 116 21.72 4.16 9.32
N HIS A 117 20.72 4.90 9.75
CA HIS A 117 20.82 6.00 10.70
C HIS A 117 19.61 6.04 11.64
N CYS A 118 19.82 6.57 12.83
CA CYS A 118 18.82 6.64 13.89
C CYS A 118 17.99 7.93 13.76
N TYR A 119 16.68 7.82 13.59
CA TYR A 119 15.76 8.98 13.51
C TYR A 119 15.61 9.73 14.84
N THR A 120 16.02 9.13 15.97
CA THR A 120 16.02 9.77 17.29
C THR A 120 17.33 10.53 17.56
N SER A 121 18.40 10.28 16.79
CA SER A 121 19.69 10.95 16.98
C SER A 121 19.58 12.46 16.84
N PRO A 122 19.91 13.26 17.87
CA PRO A 122 19.85 14.71 17.76
C PRO A 122 20.86 15.25 16.75
N VAL A 123 22.01 14.59 16.59
CA VAL A 123 23.01 14.95 15.58
C VAL A 123 22.45 14.72 14.18
N TYR A 124 21.86 13.56 13.92
CA TYR A 124 21.28 13.28 12.60
C TYR A 124 20.14 14.26 12.26
N ARG A 125 19.24 14.53 13.21
CA ARG A 125 18.17 15.53 13.05
C ARG A 125 18.70 16.92 12.75
N GLU A 126 19.74 17.35 13.43
CA GLU A 126 20.34 18.68 13.20
C GLU A 126 20.99 18.77 11.82
N LYS A 127 21.74 17.74 11.38
CA LYS A 127 22.35 17.72 10.04
C LYS A 127 21.29 17.67 8.93
N THR A 128 20.25 16.89 9.13
CA THR A 128 19.10 16.85 8.23
C THR A 128 18.42 18.22 8.12
N ARG A 129 18.18 18.89 9.24
CA ARG A 129 17.62 20.25 9.26
C ARG A 129 18.49 21.22 8.44
N ILE A 130 19.80 21.18 8.62
CA ILE A 130 20.74 22.09 7.94
C ILE A 130 20.68 21.88 6.42
N ILE A 131 20.84 20.63 5.94
CA ILE A 131 20.86 20.38 4.48
C ILE A 131 19.51 20.69 3.84
N ASN A 132 18.40 20.34 4.47
CA ASN A 132 17.05 20.65 3.97
C ASN A 132 16.79 22.16 3.93
N THR A 133 17.26 22.92 4.95
CA THR A 133 17.20 24.38 4.92
C THR A 133 17.98 24.94 3.74
N LYS A 134 19.21 24.44 3.48
CA LYS A 134 20.02 24.90 2.35
C LYS A 134 19.36 24.63 1.00
N LEU A 135 18.76 23.46 0.83
CA LEU A 135 17.99 23.14 -0.37
C LEU A 135 16.79 24.07 -0.53
N ALA A 136 16.01 24.28 0.54
CA ALA A 136 14.86 25.17 0.48
C ALA A 136 15.25 26.63 0.20
N GLU A 137 16.31 27.15 0.83
CA GLU A 137 16.83 28.50 0.56
C GLU A 137 17.17 28.72 -0.92
N MET A 138 17.68 27.69 -1.62
CA MET A 138 18.06 27.77 -3.03
C MET A 138 16.88 27.55 -3.99
N PHE A 139 15.95 26.62 -3.67
CA PHE A 139 15.00 26.12 -4.64
C PHE A 139 13.52 26.46 -4.36
N LYS A 140 13.17 27.05 -3.21
CA LYS A 140 11.78 27.38 -2.85
C LYS A 140 11.04 28.24 -3.86
N ASP A 141 11.75 29.13 -4.57
CA ASP A 141 11.19 30.04 -5.56
C ASP A 141 11.47 29.58 -7.01
N HIS A 142 12.07 28.39 -7.20
CA HIS A 142 12.41 27.88 -8.52
C HIS A 142 11.17 27.34 -9.23
N PRO A 143 10.76 27.88 -10.39
CA PRO A 143 9.50 27.52 -11.04
C PRO A 143 9.46 26.09 -11.56
N GLY A 144 10.62 25.46 -11.77
CA GLY A 144 10.74 24.06 -12.17
C GLY A 144 10.56 23.07 -11.02
N VAL A 145 10.68 23.49 -9.77
CA VAL A 145 10.53 22.61 -8.59
C VAL A 145 9.05 22.63 -8.16
N ILE A 146 8.33 21.55 -8.46
CA ILE A 146 6.88 21.46 -8.23
C ILE A 146 6.49 20.79 -6.91
N ALA A 147 7.37 19.96 -6.35
CA ALA A 147 7.14 19.23 -5.10
C ALA A 147 8.46 18.88 -4.41
N TRP A 148 8.34 18.55 -3.13
CA TRP A 148 9.42 17.95 -2.33
C TRP A 148 9.18 16.46 -2.13
N HIS A 149 10.12 15.64 -2.56
CA HIS A 149 10.18 14.23 -2.23
C HIS A 149 11.05 14.06 -0.98
N ILE A 150 10.44 13.70 0.14
CA ILE A 150 11.13 13.67 1.43
C ILE A 150 11.86 12.34 1.59
N SER A 151 13.20 12.37 1.60
CA SER A 151 14.05 11.19 1.69
C SER A 151 13.82 10.19 0.55
N ASN A 152 13.82 8.89 0.83
CA ASN A 152 13.44 7.81 -0.08
C ASN A 152 13.11 6.54 0.71
N GLU A 153 11.93 5.94 0.51
CA GLU A 153 11.52 4.64 1.03
C GLU A 153 11.86 4.44 2.53
N TYR A 154 11.26 5.27 3.39
CA TYR A 154 11.48 5.15 4.84
C TYR A 154 11.23 3.73 5.36
N GLY A 155 12.14 3.22 6.17
CA GLY A 155 12.01 1.89 6.75
C GLY A 155 13.11 1.55 7.76
N GLY A 156 12.99 0.36 8.32
CA GLY A 156 13.91 -0.20 9.29
C GLY A 156 13.79 0.38 10.70
N GLU A 157 14.41 -0.28 11.66
CA GLU A 157 14.30 -0.03 13.10
C GLU A 157 15.66 0.33 13.70
N CYS A 158 15.63 1.04 14.83
CA CYS A 158 16.84 1.31 15.60
C CYS A 158 16.57 1.06 17.09
N HIS A 159 17.37 0.22 17.69
CA HIS A 159 17.27 -0.18 19.10
C HIS A 159 18.36 0.42 20.00
N CYS A 160 18.91 1.58 19.60
CA CYS A 160 19.94 2.27 20.37
C CYS A 160 19.40 2.86 21.68
N PRO A 161 20.26 3.27 22.63
CA PRO A 161 19.80 3.84 23.91
C PRO A 161 18.83 5.02 23.76
N LEU A 162 18.99 5.87 22.74
CA LEU A 162 18.06 6.98 22.48
C LEU A 162 16.68 6.48 22.08
N CYS A 163 16.60 5.44 21.24
CA CYS A 163 15.33 4.83 20.85
C CYS A 163 14.68 4.07 22.02
N GLN A 164 15.47 3.43 22.88
CA GLN A 164 14.94 2.79 24.10
C GLN A 164 14.29 3.84 25.00
N GLU A 165 14.93 4.96 25.23
CA GLU A 165 14.38 6.05 26.06
C GLU A 165 13.14 6.68 25.42
N ALA A 166 13.18 6.94 24.11
CA ALA A 166 12.01 7.44 23.37
C ALA A 166 10.83 6.46 23.44
N PHE A 167 11.08 5.16 23.34
CA PHE A 167 10.05 4.12 23.48
C PHE A 167 9.43 4.10 24.89
N ARG A 168 10.25 4.17 25.94
CA ARG A 168 9.75 4.29 27.33
C ARG A 168 8.84 5.51 27.50
N GLY A 169 9.25 6.65 26.94
CA GLY A 169 8.45 7.88 26.93
C GLY A 169 7.11 7.69 26.19
N TRP A 170 7.13 7.04 25.04
CA TRP A 170 5.94 6.74 24.24
C TRP A 170 4.98 5.80 24.98
N VAL A 171 5.49 4.72 25.55
CA VAL A 171 4.72 3.75 26.37
C VAL A 171 4.11 4.43 27.59
N LYS A 172 4.89 5.25 28.30
CA LYS A 172 4.40 6.01 29.45
C LYS A 172 3.29 6.98 29.08
N LYS A 173 3.41 7.64 27.93
CA LYS A 173 2.36 8.54 27.40
C LYS A 173 1.08 7.77 27.05
N LYS A 174 1.22 6.59 26.43
CA LYS A 174 0.09 5.74 26.01
C LYS A 174 -0.70 5.20 27.22
N TYR A 175 -0.01 4.63 28.17
CA TYR A 175 -0.64 3.89 29.28
C TYR A 175 -0.83 4.72 30.55
N GLY A 176 -0.06 5.77 30.75
CA GLY A 176 -0.10 6.66 31.93
C GLY A 176 0.46 6.03 33.20
N THR A 177 0.05 4.81 33.55
CA THR A 177 0.52 4.09 34.75
C THR A 177 1.10 2.72 34.41
N LEU A 178 1.96 2.24 35.30
CA LEU A 178 2.62 0.94 35.14
C LEU A 178 1.62 -0.23 35.28
N GLU A 179 0.59 -0.08 36.11
CA GLU A 179 -0.48 -1.07 36.27
C GLU A 179 -1.28 -1.24 34.97
N ARG A 180 -1.57 -0.16 34.26
CA ARG A 180 -2.25 -0.22 32.96
C ARG A 180 -1.37 -0.90 31.92
N LEU A 181 -0.08 -0.56 31.86
CA LEU A 181 0.89 -1.22 30.97
C LEU A 181 0.96 -2.72 31.27
N ASN A 182 1.20 -3.10 32.51
CA ASN A 182 1.33 -4.50 32.91
C ASN A 182 0.05 -5.31 32.61
N ARG A 183 -1.13 -4.68 32.74
CA ARG A 183 -2.39 -5.31 32.35
C ARG A 183 -2.50 -5.47 30.84
N ALA A 184 -2.23 -4.41 30.08
CA ALA A 184 -2.35 -4.38 28.64
C ALA A 184 -1.42 -5.37 27.93
N TRP A 185 -0.21 -5.57 28.44
CA TRP A 185 0.75 -6.55 27.90
C TRP A 185 0.69 -7.91 28.57
N ASN A 186 -0.25 -8.11 29.51
CA ASN A 186 -0.37 -9.35 30.29
C ASN A 186 0.96 -9.84 30.89
N THR A 187 1.73 -8.92 31.47
CA THR A 187 3.10 -9.18 31.94
C THR A 187 3.21 -10.16 33.09
N GLY A 188 2.08 -10.61 33.69
CA GLY A 188 2.04 -11.74 34.60
C GLY A 188 2.49 -13.07 33.99
N PHE A 189 2.38 -13.18 32.64
CA PHE A 189 2.87 -14.34 31.91
C PHE A 189 4.39 -14.46 32.05
N TRP A 190 4.89 -15.61 32.46
CA TRP A 190 6.30 -15.92 32.72
C TRP A 190 7.06 -14.92 33.61
N SER A 191 6.38 -14.23 34.54
CA SER A 191 6.98 -13.26 35.48
C SER A 191 7.62 -12.02 34.80
N HIS A 192 7.06 -11.53 33.70
CA HIS A 192 7.54 -10.33 33.02
C HIS A 192 7.10 -9.01 33.66
N THR A 193 6.36 -9.05 34.80
CA THR A 193 5.78 -7.85 35.42
C THR A 193 6.82 -6.75 35.70
N TYR A 194 6.66 -5.61 35.04
CA TYR A 194 7.52 -4.45 35.26
C TYR A 194 7.23 -3.76 36.59
N GLN A 195 8.29 -3.30 37.25
CA GLN A 195 8.24 -2.53 38.51
C GLN A 195 8.54 -1.05 38.28
N SER A 196 9.11 -0.70 37.14
CA SER A 196 9.31 0.69 36.66
C SER A 196 9.29 0.74 35.15
N PHE A 197 8.98 1.92 34.56
CA PHE A 197 9.10 2.12 33.12
C PHE A 197 10.53 1.98 32.60
N ASP A 198 11.55 2.18 33.45
CA ASP A 198 12.96 2.05 33.06
C ASP A 198 13.35 0.61 32.72
N GLN A 199 12.55 -0.38 33.17
CA GLN A 199 12.76 -1.79 32.84
C GLN A 199 12.21 -2.15 31.45
N VAL A 200 11.41 -1.28 30.82
CA VAL A 200 10.84 -1.54 29.50
C VAL A 200 11.94 -1.43 28.44
N GLU A 201 12.08 -2.47 27.64
CA GLU A 201 12.97 -2.54 26.50
C GLU A 201 12.21 -2.96 25.23
N SER A 202 12.72 -2.55 24.07
CA SER A 202 12.19 -3.02 22.81
C SER A 202 12.39 -4.53 22.61
N PRO A 203 11.54 -5.21 21.83
CA PRO A 203 11.69 -6.66 21.56
C PRO A 203 13.10 -7.01 21.07
N SER A 204 13.57 -8.21 21.44
CA SER A 204 14.90 -8.69 21.04
C SER A 204 14.92 -10.22 20.91
N PRO A 205 15.58 -10.77 19.86
CA PRO A 205 15.77 -12.22 19.75
C PRO A 205 16.71 -12.79 20.81
N LYS A 206 17.44 -11.92 21.55
CA LYS A 206 18.29 -12.28 22.71
C LYS A 206 17.65 -11.94 24.04
N GLY A 207 16.46 -11.40 24.05
CA GLY A 207 15.70 -10.99 25.23
C GLY A 207 14.26 -11.43 25.12
N ASP A 208 13.34 -10.48 25.33
CA ASP A 208 11.92 -10.75 25.27
C ASP A 208 11.34 -10.48 23.86
N PHE A 209 10.52 -11.41 23.40
CA PHE A 209 9.70 -11.33 22.21
C PHE A 209 8.36 -12.08 22.38
N SER A 210 8.09 -12.54 23.59
CA SER A 210 6.90 -13.36 23.91
C SER A 210 5.69 -12.53 24.35
N LEU A 211 5.88 -11.24 24.63
CA LEU A 211 4.80 -10.32 24.95
C LEU A 211 4.27 -9.67 23.67
N HIS A 212 3.16 -10.17 23.14
CA HIS A 212 2.60 -9.68 21.86
C HIS A 212 2.23 -8.19 21.93
N GLY A 213 1.69 -7.71 23.06
CA GLY A 213 1.42 -6.28 23.26
C GLY A 213 2.68 -5.41 23.19
N LEU A 214 3.83 -5.90 23.69
CA LEU A 214 5.13 -5.23 23.54
C LEU A 214 5.56 -5.18 22.06
N ASN A 215 5.47 -6.31 21.35
CA ASN A 215 5.86 -6.41 19.94
C ASN A 215 5.02 -5.47 19.06
N LEU A 216 3.71 -5.45 19.29
CA LEU A 216 2.78 -4.58 18.57
C LEU A 216 3.04 -3.10 18.84
N ASP A 217 3.26 -2.73 20.11
CA ASP A 217 3.55 -1.35 20.49
C ASP A 217 4.91 -0.87 20.01
N TRP A 218 5.89 -1.75 19.89
CA TRP A 218 7.16 -1.41 19.26
C TRP A 218 6.99 -1.04 17.80
N LYS A 219 6.23 -1.81 17.02
CA LYS A 219 5.93 -1.51 15.60
C LYS A 219 5.15 -0.20 15.45
N ARG A 220 4.21 0.07 16.35
CA ARG A 220 3.49 1.36 16.42
C ARG A 220 4.43 2.52 16.72
N PHE A 221 5.32 2.35 17.71
CA PHE A 221 6.33 3.35 18.05
C PHE A 221 7.27 3.63 16.88
N VAL A 222 7.74 2.61 16.16
CA VAL A 222 8.59 2.78 14.97
C VAL A 222 7.86 3.60 13.89
N THR A 223 6.58 3.34 13.67
CA THR A 223 5.76 4.13 12.74
C THR A 223 5.64 5.58 13.20
N ASP A 224 5.26 5.82 14.45
CA ASP A 224 5.08 7.16 15.00
C ASP A 224 6.41 7.95 15.01
N GLN A 225 7.54 7.28 15.36
CA GLN A 225 8.87 7.88 15.33
C GLN A 225 9.29 8.28 13.90
N THR A 226 8.99 7.42 12.92
CA THR A 226 9.28 7.71 11.52
C THR A 226 8.44 8.88 11.02
N ALA A 227 7.14 8.89 11.34
CA ALA A 227 6.24 10.00 10.98
C ALA A 227 6.69 11.33 11.64
N ASP A 228 7.15 11.29 12.89
CA ASP A 228 7.73 12.48 13.57
C ASP A 228 9.00 12.96 12.86
N PHE A 229 9.84 12.04 12.41
CA PHE A 229 11.05 12.42 11.66
C PHE A 229 10.70 13.02 10.28
N VAL A 230 9.72 12.48 9.56
CA VAL A 230 9.22 13.07 8.29
C VAL A 230 8.70 14.48 8.54
N LYS A 231 7.91 14.70 9.60
CA LYS A 231 7.46 16.06 10.01
C LYS A 231 8.62 17.00 10.30
N TRP A 232 9.68 16.49 10.91
CA TRP A 232 10.90 17.26 11.17
C TRP A 232 11.59 17.71 9.87
N GLU A 233 11.70 16.85 8.88
CA GLU A 233 12.24 17.17 7.57
C GLU A 233 11.40 18.21 6.83
N ILE A 234 10.09 17.98 6.75
CA ILE A 234 9.14 18.93 6.13
C ILE A 234 9.18 20.29 6.83
N LYS A 235 9.24 20.29 8.17
CA LYS A 235 9.34 21.52 8.94
C LYS A 235 10.56 22.34 8.58
N ALA A 236 11.72 21.72 8.38
CA ALA A 236 12.94 22.42 7.97
C ALA A 236 12.75 23.16 6.63
N LEU A 237 12.07 22.53 5.67
CA LEU A 237 11.73 23.15 4.38
C LEU A 237 10.75 24.33 4.56
N ARG A 238 9.69 24.11 5.36
CA ARG A 238 8.66 25.14 5.62
C ARG A 238 9.23 26.35 6.38
N ASP A 239 10.09 26.12 7.38
CA ASP A 239 10.74 27.20 8.14
C ASP A 239 11.65 28.05 7.25
N ALA A 240 12.22 27.49 6.19
CA ALA A 240 12.99 28.20 5.17
C ALA A 240 12.15 28.88 4.08
N GLY A 241 10.82 28.71 4.13
CA GLY A 241 9.84 29.36 3.25
C GLY A 241 9.45 28.56 2.01
N ALA A 242 9.74 27.27 1.94
CA ALA A 242 9.27 26.42 0.84
C ALA A 242 7.77 26.11 1.00
N GLU A 243 6.97 26.36 -0.06
CA GLU A 243 5.51 26.17 -0.06
C GLU A 243 5.06 25.01 -0.96
N GLN A 244 5.94 24.46 -1.79
CA GLN A 244 5.62 23.33 -2.65
C GLN A 244 5.15 22.12 -1.84
N PRO A 245 4.18 21.35 -2.34
CA PRO A 245 3.69 20.16 -1.64
C PRO A 245 4.78 19.12 -1.43
N SER A 246 4.61 18.28 -0.40
CA SER A 246 5.57 17.26 0.01
C SER A 246 4.96 15.88 0.03
N THR A 247 5.77 14.88 -0.30
CA THR A 247 5.43 13.47 -0.28
C THR A 247 6.58 12.62 0.22
N ILE A 248 6.28 11.37 0.57
CA ILE A 248 7.25 10.27 0.71
C ILE A 248 6.85 9.16 -0.26
N ASN A 249 7.81 8.43 -0.83
CA ASN A 249 7.50 7.23 -1.58
C ASN A 249 7.30 6.04 -0.64
N MET A 250 6.11 5.42 -0.71
CA MET A 250 5.73 4.25 0.05
C MET A 250 6.08 2.99 -0.75
N MET A 251 6.42 1.90 -0.05
CA MET A 251 6.88 0.68 -0.71
C MET A 251 5.76 -0.36 -0.89
N TYR A 252 5.85 -1.16 -1.95
CA TYR A 252 4.96 -2.29 -2.22
C TYR A 252 4.97 -3.31 -1.07
N ASN A 253 3.77 -3.64 -0.56
CA ASN A 253 3.55 -4.67 0.48
C ASN A 253 4.51 -4.56 1.67
N PHE A 254 4.96 -3.36 2.00
CA PHE A 254 5.86 -3.13 3.11
C PHE A 254 5.08 -3.08 4.43
N THR A 255 5.44 -3.96 5.35
CA THR A 255 4.79 -4.09 6.66
C THR A 255 5.62 -3.54 7.82
N GLY A 256 6.71 -2.85 7.53
CA GLY A 256 7.54 -2.20 8.55
C GLY A 256 6.94 -0.91 9.12
N LEU A 257 5.97 -0.32 8.43
CA LEU A 257 5.28 0.92 8.82
C LEU A 257 3.78 0.83 8.51
N ASN A 258 2.96 1.45 9.34
CA ASN A 258 1.56 1.69 9.04
C ASN A 258 1.42 3.00 8.23
N TYR A 259 1.26 2.89 6.91
CA TYR A 259 1.21 4.05 6.02
C TYR A 259 -0.01 4.95 6.21
N TYR A 260 -1.12 4.46 6.76
CA TYR A 260 -2.27 5.30 7.13
C TYR A 260 -1.91 6.40 8.13
N LYS A 261 -0.87 6.18 8.96
CA LYS A 261 -0.35 7.19 9.90
C LYS A 261 0.35 8.37 9.22
N PHE A 262 0.63 8.27 7.94
CA PHE A 262 1.27 9.34 7.17
C PHE A 262 0.27 10.21 6.40
N ALA A 263 -1.02 9.84 6.37
CA ALA A 263 -2.06 10.57 5.62
C ALA A 263 -2.09 12.08 5.93
N ASP A 264 -1.93 12.44 7.22
CA ASP A 264 -1.91 13.83 7.69
C ASP A 264 -0.49 14.44 7.78
N VAL A 265 0.53 13.68 7.39
CA VAL A 265 1.94 14.12 7.45
C VAL A 265 2.41 14.68 6.12
N ILE A 266 1.90 14.13 5.02
CA ILE A 266 2.26 14.44 3.64
C ILE A 266 1.10 15.13 2.92
N ASP A 267 1.40 15.91 1.90
CA ASP A 267 0.38 16.62 1.13
C ASP A 267 -0.30 15.72 0.09
N PHE A 268 0.41 14.71 -0.44
CA PHE A 268 -0.12 13.72 -1.37
C PHE A 268 0.60 12.37 -1.23
N VAL A 269 -0.12 11.29 -1.55
CA VAL A 269 0.44 9.92 -1.54
C VAL A 269 1.25 9.67 -2.79
N SER A 270 2.45 9.13 -2.63
CA SER A 270 3.22 8.50 -3.71
C SER A 270 3.80 7.16 -3.27
N TRP A 271 4.07 6.26 -4.22
CA TRP A 271 4.55 4.93 -3.90
C TRP A 271 5.29 4.25 -5.04
N ASP A 272 5.99 3.17 -4.71
CA ASP A 272 6.88 2.41 -5.57
C ASP A 272 6.34 1.03 -5.84
N ASN A 273 6.24 0.66 -7.11
CA ASN A 273 5.61 -0.60 -7.53
C ASN A 273 6.51 -1.41 -8.45
N TYR A 274 6.95 -2.57 -7.94
CA TYR A 274 7.82 -3.49 -8.66
C TYR A 274 7.25 -4.91 -8.73
N PRO A 275 6.09 -5.12 -9.40
CA PRO A 275 5.46 -6.44 -9.49
C PRO A 275 6.33 -7.44 -10.24
N THR A 276 6.34 -8.69 -9.75
CA THR A 276 7.08 -9.81 -10.34
C THR A 276 6.29 -10.44 -11.48
N TRP A 277 6.12 -9.72 -12.58
CA TRP A 277 5.51 -10.26 -13.78
C TRP A 277 6.20 -11.59 -14.19
N HIS A 278 5.44 -12.61 -14.62
CA HIS A 278 5.86 -13.95 -15.02
C HIS A 278 6.24 -14.92 -13.89
N LYS A 279 6.18 -14.53 -12.63
CA LYS A 279 6.35 -15.48 -11.53
C LYS A 279 5.14 -16.40 -11.42
N GLU A 280 3.98 -15.83 -11.63
CA GLU A 280 2.67 -16.48 -11.65
C GLU A 280 1.95 -16.16 -12.95
N ALA A 281 0.69 -16.54 -13.09
CA ALA A 281 -0.14 -16.04 -14.17
C ALA A 281 -0.22 -14.50 -14.09
N GLU A 282 -0.06 -13.85 -15.23
CA GLU A 282 -0.01 -12.39 -15.29
C GLU A 282 -1.31 -11.73 -14.77
N THR A 283 -2.43 -12.43 -14.89
CA THR A 283 -3.74 -12.01 -14.34
C THR A 283 -3.75 -11.96 -12.82
N VAL A 284 -3.04 -12.88 -12.14
CA VAL A 284 -2.87 -12.87 -10.68
C VAL A 284 -2.01 -11.69 -10.27
N THR A 285 -0.87 -11.47 -10.96
CA THR A 285 0.00 -10.31 -10.70
C THR A 285 -0.75 -8.99 -10.92
N ALA A 286 -1.58 -8.89 -11.97
CA ALA A 286 -2.38 -7.70 -12.23
C ALA A 286 -3.37 -7.42 -11.10
N MET A 287 -4.06 -8.45 -10.59
CA MET A 287 -5.03 -8.32 -9.52
C MET A 287 -4.37 -7.86 -8.20
N ASP A 288 -3.24 -8.46 -7.83
CA ASP A 288 -2.45 -8.05 -6.66
C ASP A 288 -1.95 -6.60 -6.81
N THR A 289 -1.42 -6.24 -7.98
CA THR A 289 -0.98 -4.87 -8.29
C THR A 289 -2.15 -3.88 -8.18
N GLY A 290 -3.31 -4.21 -8.71
CA GLY A 290 -4.53 -3.40 -8.60
C GLY A 290 -4.92 -3.15 -7.14
N MET A 291 -4.86 -4.19 -6.28
CA MET A 291 -5.13 -4.04 -4.84
C MET A 291 -4.16 -3.08 -4.16
N GLN A 292 -2.86 -3.15 -4.50
CA GLN A 292 -1.86 -2.23 -3.93
C GLN A 292 -2.11 -0.77 -4.38
N HIS A 293 -2.47 -0.54 -5.63
CA HIS A 293 -2.89 0.78 -6.11
C HIS A 293 -4.10 1.30 -5.33
N ASP A 294 -5.11 0.46 -5.11
CA ASP A 294 -6.31 0.83 -4.36
C ASP A 294 -6.03 1.08 -2.87
N ILE A 295 -5.08 0.37 -2.23
CA ILE A 295 -4.59 0.68 -0.87
C ILE A 295 -4.02 2.10 -0.85
N MET A 296 -3.10 2.41 -1.75
CA MET A 296 -2.42 3.72 -1.77
C MET A 296 -3.40 4.87 -2.05
N ARG A 297 -4.33 4.68 -2.99
CA ARG A 297 -5.40 5.64 -3.24
C ARG A 297 -6.29 5.86 -2.01
N SER A 298 -6.60 4.79 -1.27
CA SER A 298 -7.51 4.82 -0.14
C SER A 298 -6.95 5.54 1.09
N ILE A 299 -5.61 5.68 1.22
CA ILE A 299 -4.97 6.36 2.37
C ILE A 299 -5.48 7.79 2.52
N GLN A 300 -5.63 8.55 1.43
CA GLN A 300 -6.18 9.90 1.44
C GLN A 300 -7.51 10.04 0.69
N LYS A 301 -8.00 8.96 0.05
CA LYS A 301 -9.17 8.98 -0.87
C LYS A 301 -9.04 10.04 -1.95
N LYS A 302 -7.85 10.16 -2.52
CA LYS A 302 -7.46 11.13 -3.55
C LYS A 302 -6.61 10.43 -4.61
N PRO A 303 -6.42 11.03 -5.81
CA PRO A 303 -5.40 10.57 -6.73
C PRO A 303 -4.03 10.47 -6.04
N PHE A 304 -3.28 9.43 -6.37
CA PHE A 304 -1.92 9.22 -5.90
C PHE A 304 -0.91 9.38 -7.04
N TYR A 305 0.39 9.26 -6.73
CA TYR A 305 1.45 9.32 -7.74
C TYR A 305 2.28 8.02 -7.68
N LEU A 306 2.36 7.30 -8.80
CA LEU A 306 3.30 6.20 -8.95
C LEU A 306 4.70 6.80 -9.11
N MET A 307 5.50 6.73 -8.02
CA MET A 307 6.78 7.42 -7.94
C MET A 307 7.91 6.62 -8.55
N GLU A 308 7.89 5.31 -8.35
CA GLU A 308 8.84 4.39 -8.95
C GLU A 308 8.14 3.17 -9.56
N SER A 309 8.65 2.74 -10.71
CA SER A 309 8.32 1.48 -11.34
C SER A 309 9.47 1.06 -12.27
N CYS A 310 9.57 -0.21 -12.63
CA CYS A 310 10.65 -0.63 -13.51
C CYS A 310 10.22 -0.61 -14.99
N PRO A 311 10.94 0.09 -15.89
CA PRO A 311 10.61 0.06 -17.31
C PRO A 311 10.98 -1.28 -17.98
N SER A 312 11.84 -2.10 -17.36
CA SER A 312 12.36 -3.34 -17.93
C SER A 312 12.36 -4.49 -16.91
N ALA A 313 13.48 -4.70 -16.19
CA ALA A 313 13.62 -5.75 -15.19
C ALA A 313 14.31 -5.23 -13.93
N THR A 314 13.91 -5.74 -12.77
CA THR A 314 14.45 -5.39 -11.46
C THR A 314 15.57 -6.35 -11.07
N ASN A 315 16.80 -5.86 -10.93
CA ASN A 315 17.98 -6.72 -10.69
C ASN A 315 18.05 -7.32 -9.28
N TRP A 316 17.34 -6.75 -8.32
CA TRP A 316 17.29 -7.25 -6.93
C TRP A 316 16.22 -8.34 -6.70
N GLN A 317 15.36 -8.62 -7.67
CA GLN A 317 14.51 -9.80 -7.64
C GLN A 317 15.33 -11.07 -7.88
N SER A 318 14.88 -12.22 -7.35
CA SER A 318 15.58 -13.50 -7.49
C SER A 318 15.85 -13.88 -8.96
N VAL A 319 15.01 -13.44 -9.88
CA VAL A 319 15.16 -13.55 -11.32
C VAL A 319 14.75 -12.24 -11.98
N SER A 320 15.68 -11.60 -12.68
CA SER A 320 15.43 -10.36 -13.44
C SER A 320 14.76 -10.67 -14.77
N LYS A 321 13.47 -11.01 -14.74
CA LYS A 321 12.70 -11.36 -15.94
C LYS A 321 12.28 -10.11 -16.70
N LEU A 322 12.57 -10.07 -18.01
CA LEU A 322 12.15 -8.95 -18.86
C LEU A 322 10.63 -8.92 -19.04
N LYS A 323 10.04 -7.74 -18.99
CA LYS A 323 8.66 -7.53 -19.44
C LYS A 323 8.55 -7.86 -20.93
N LYS A 324 7.51 -8.59 -21.34
CA LYS A 324 7.17 -8.80 -22.75
C LYS A 324 6.67 -7.52 -23.41
N PRO A 325 6.73 -7.39 -24.74
CA PRO A 325 6.16 -6.25 -25.43
C PRO A 325 4.69 -6.02 -25.08
N GLY A 326 4.35 -4.79 -24.73
CA GLY A 326 3.00 -4.37 -24.29
C GLY A 326 2.76 -4.40 -22.79
N MET A 327 3.48 -5.23 -22.01
CA MET A 327 3.31 -5.33 -20.55
C MET A 327 3.60 -4.00 -19.83
N LEU A 328 4.63 -3.26 -20.26
CA LEU A 328 4.96 -1.97 -19.66
C LEU A 328 3.80 -0.99 -19.80
N GLN A 329 3.21 -0.89 -20.99
CA GLN A 329 2.09 0.02 -21.22
C GLN A 329 0.85 -0.41 -20.43
N ALA A 330 0.52 -1.71 -20.40
CA ALA A 330 -0.62 -2.21 -19.64
C ALA A 330 -0.47 -1.92 -18.14
N ALA A 331 0.70 -2.22 -17.56
CA ALA A 331 0.99 -1.93 -16.15
C ALA A 331 0.96 -0.42 -15.83
N SER A 332 1.53 0.41 -16.70
CA SER A 332 1.51 1.87 -16.54
C SER A 332 0.08 2.44 -16.59
N LEU A 333 -0.73 1.97 -17.52
CA LEU A 333 -2.13 2.41 -17.64
C LEU A 333 -3.02 1.81 -16.53
N GLN A 334 -2.64 0.67 -15.92
CA GLN A 334 -3.31 0.15 -14.72
C GLN A 334 -3.15 1.13 -13.55
N ALA A 335 -1.94 1.63 -13.29
CA ALA A 335 -1.75 2.64 -12.26
C ALA A 335 -2.65 3.86 -12.49
N VAL A 336 -2.70 4.38 -13.73
CA VAL A 336 -3.59 5.50 -14.08
C VAL A 336 -5.06 5.13 -13.87
N ALA A 337 -5.49 3.95 -14.27
CA ALA A 337 -6.86 3.47 -14.10
C ALA A 337 -7.28 3.43 -12.62
N HIS A 338 -6.37 3.03 -11.72
CA HIS A 338 -6.58 2.95 -10.28
C HIS A 338 -6.40 4.28 -9.53
N GLY A 339 -6.10 5.38 -10.24
CA GLY A 339 -6.07 6.72 -9.65
C GLY A 339 -4.71 7.39 -9.62
N SER A 340 -3.68 6.83 -10.25
CA SER A 340 -2.40 7.53 -10.36
C SER A 340 -2.46 8.68 -11.36
N ASP A 341 -1.91 9.83 -10.98
CA ASP A 341 -1.68 10.97 -11.87
C ASP A 341 -0.23 11.02 -12.38
N SER A 342 0.51 9.91 -12.24
CA SER A 342 1.87 9.77 -12.76
C SER A 342 2.20 8.33 -13.18
N VAL A 343 3.23 8.22 -14.02
CA VAL A 343 3.96 6.99 -14.30
C VAL A 343 5.45 7.34 -14.29
N LEU A 344 6.11 7.07 -13.17
CA LEU A 344 7.52 7.38 -12.98
C LEU A 344 8.34 6.10 -12.84
N TYR A 345 9.60 6.15 -13.25
CA TYR A 345 10.46 4.97 -13.33
C TYR A 345 11.71 5.10 -12.45
N PHE A 346 12.10 4.05 -11.80
CA PHE A 346 13.48 3.82 -11.41
C PHE A 346 14.12 2.94 -12.48
N GLN A 347 15.04 3.46 -13.33
CA GLN A 347 15.60 4.79 -13.31
C GLN A 347 15.66 5.37 -14.74
N MET A 348 15.90 6.67 -14.83
CA MET A 348 15.98 7.35 -16.12
C MET A 348 17.22 6.96 -16.91
N ARG A 349 18.41 6.96 -16.29
CA ARG A 349 19.68 6.48 -16.87
C ARG A 349 20.30 5.41 -15.99
N GLN A 350 20.69 4.29 -16.56
CA GLN A 350 21.22 3.13 -15.86
C GLN A 350 22.58 3.45 -15.21
N SER A 351 22.70 3.20 -13.90
CA SER A 351 23.93 3.36 -13.14
C SER A 351 25.06 2.47 -13.67
N ARG A 352 26.30 2.96 -13.70
CA ARG A 352 27.47 2.22 -14.19
C ARG A 352 28.02 1.20 -13.21
N GLY A 353 27.70 1.34 -11.94
CA GLY A 353 28.29 0.54 -10.87
C GLY A 353 27.33 0.29 -9.71
N ALA A 354 27.86 -0.26 -8.64
CA ALA A 354 27.14 -0.63 -7.42
C ALA A 354 26.06 -1.71 -7.62
N SER A 355 25.24 -1.92 -6.60
CA SER A 355 24.28 -3.03 -6.53
C SER A 355 23.20 -2.97 -7.63
N GLU A 356 22.86 -1.78 -8.10
CA GLU A 356 21.77 -1.55 -9.07
C GLU A 356 22.25 -1.29 -10.50
N LYS A 357 23.51 -1.57 -10.80
CA LYS A 357 24.07 -1.37 -12.16
C LYS A 357 23.34 -2.13 -13.27
N PHE A 358 22.60 -3.19 -12.93
CA PHE A 358 21.78 -3.96 -13.87
C PHE A 358 20.28 -3.74 -13.71
N HIS A 359 19.89 -2.79 -12.86
CA HIS A 359 18.47 -2.41 -12.78
C HIS A 359 18.03 -1.79 -14.12
N GLY A 360 16.83 -2.14 -14.58
CA GLY A 360 16.29 -1.62 -15.81
C GLY A 360 16.15 -0.11 -15.78
N ALA A 361 16.42 0.53 -16.91
CA ALA A 361 16.36 1.99 -17.04
C ALA A 361 15.72 2.37 -18.37
N VAL A 362 15.28 3.63 -18.48
CA VAL A 362 14.79 4.20 -19.73
C VAL A 362 15.94 4.29 -20.75
N ILE A 363 17.11 4.75 -20.30
CA ILE A 363 18.35 4.81 -21.07
C ILE A 363 19.33 3.83 -20.42
N ASP A 364 19.59 2.72 -21.09
CA ASP A 364 20.49 1.67 -20.60
C ASP A 364 21.99 1.96 -20.91
N HIS A 365 22.89 1.04 -20.56
CA HIS A 365 24.32 1.19 -20.80
C HIS A 365 24.70 1.34 -22.28
N TYR A 366 23.88 0.86 -23.19
CA TYR A 366 24.07 1.10 -24.61
C TYR A 366 23.94 2.58 -24.96
N GLY A 367 23.09 3.36 -24.22
CA GLY A 367 22.95 4.80 -24.34
C GLY A 367 22.19 5.26 -25.59
N GLY A 368 21.46 4.39 -26.25
CA GLY A 368 20.70 4.72 -27.45
C GLY A 368 19.21 4.92 -27.20
N SER A 369 18.53 5.62 -28.12
CA SER A 369 17.07 5.80 -28.11
C SER A 369 16.32 4.81 -29.00
N ASP A 370 17.01 3.81 -29.53
CA ASP A 370 16.48 2.80 -30.46
C ASP A 370 16.29 1.42 -29.81
N THR A 371 16.44 1.32 -28.49
CA THR A 371 16.18 0.09 -27.73
C THR A 371 14.67 -0.20 -27.66
N ARG A 372 14.31 -1.46 -27.41
CA ARG A 372 12.92 -1.85 -27.24
C ARG A 372 12.27 -1.12 -26.05
N VAL A 373 12.98 -1.05 -24.92
CA VAL A 373 12.51 -0.41 -23.69
C VAL A 373 12.24 1.07 -23.92
N PHE A 374 13.19 1.79 -24.54
CA PHE A 374 13.01 3.20 -24.84
C PHE A 374 11.76 3.46 -25.71
N ARG A 375 11.55 2.62 -26.76
CA ARG A 375 10.35 2.72 -27.60
C ARG A 375 9.06 2.43 -26.84
N GLU A 376 9.07 1.49 -25.88
CA GLU A 376 7.89 1.20 -25.06
C GLU A 376 7.60 2.33 -24.06
N VAL A 377 8.61 2.90 -23.42
CA VAL A 377 8.47 4.10 -22.58
C VAL A 377 7.90 5.27 -23.40
N THR A 378 8.42 5.49 -24.62
CA THR A 378 7.87 6.51 -25.52
C THR A 378 6.38 6.29 -25.83
N LYS A 379 5.95 5.02 -26.02
CA LYS A 379 4.53 4.71 -26.23
C LYS A 379 3.67 5.01 -25.00
N VAL A 380 4.20 4.77 -23.79
CA VAL A 380 3.52 5.17 -22.55
C VAL A 380 3.35 6.70 -22.52
N GLY A 381 4.40 7.46 -22.78
CA GLY A 381 4.33 8.92 -22.82
C GLY A 381 3.28 9.43 -23.80
N VAL A 382 3.24 8.87 -25.02
CA VAL A 382 2.21 9.23 -26.03
C VAL A 382 0.80 8.84 -25.55
N ALA A 383 0.63 7.74 -24.83
CA ALA A 383 -0.66 7.35 -24.27
C ALA A 383 -1.10 8.33 -23.18
N LEU A 384 -0.20 8.72 -22.29
CA LEU A 384 -0.47 9.70 -21.23
C LEU A 384 -0.82 11.09 -21.79
N GLU A 385 -0.14 11.55 -22.85
CA GLU A 385 -0.51 12.81 -23.54
C GLU A 385 -1.96 12.79 -24.03
N LYS A 386 -2.46 11.65 -24.51
CA LYS A 386 -3.85 11.50 -24.97
C LYS A 386 -4.85 11.37 -23.81
N LEU A 387 -4.39 10.99 -22.62
CA LEU A 387 -5.20 10.78 -21.43
C LEU A 387 -5.18 11.97 -20.45
N GLN A 388 -4.63 13.12 -20.84
CA GLN A 388 -4.48 14.29 -19.96
C GLN A 388 -5.78 14.74 -19.27
N GLU A 389 -6.93 14.56 -19.91
CA GLU A 389 -8.23 14.88 -19.31
C GLU A 389 -8.58 14.03 -18.10
N VAL A 390 -7.90 12.89 -17.89
CA VAL A 390 -8.10 12.01 -16.73
C VAL A 390 -7.46 12.59 -15.46
N ASN A 391 -6.46 13.49 -15.61
CA ASN A 391 -5.74 14.08 -14.48
C ASN A 391 -6.69 14.69 -13.44
N GLY A 392 -6.48 14.39 -12.17
CA GLY A 392 -7.28 14.86 -11.02
C GLY A 392 -8.65 14.20 -10.87
N SER A 393 -9.04 13.26 -11.75
CA SER A 393 -10.28 12.48 -11.56
C SER A 393 -10.12 11.44 -10.44
N GLN A 394 -11.23 11.08 -9.80
CA GLN A 394 -11.27 10.15 -8.67
C GLN A 394 -11.86 8.80 -9.06
N ASN A 395 -11.67 7.78 -8.23
CA ASN A 395 -12.28 6.46 -8.40
C ASN A 395 -13.40 6.30 -7.36
N PRO A 396 -14.65 6.67 -7.66
CA PRO A 396 -15.73 6.47 -6.71
C PRO A 396 -15.94 4.97 -6.45
N ALA A 397 -16.06 4.60 -5.16
CA ALA A 397 -16.27 3.23 -4.72
C ALA A 397 -17.43 3.14 -3.73
N GLU A 398 -18.35 2.22 -3.96
CA GLU A 398 -19.46 1.87 -3.06
C GLU A 398 -19.17 0.58 -2.27
N ALA A 399 -18.08 -0.12 -2.60
CA ALA A 399 -17.58 -1.31 -1.91
C ALA A 399 -16.23 -1.03 -1.25
N ALA A 400 -16.01 -1.59 -0.06
CA ALA A 400 -14.71 -1.54 0.60
C ALA A 400 -14.31 -2.89 1.16
N VAL A 401 -12.99 -3.10 1.24
CA VAL A 401 -12.38 -4.24 1.91
C VAL A 401 -11.44 -3.73 2.98
N ILE A 402 -11.49 -4.32 4.17
CA ILE A 402 -10.63 -3.93 5.28
C ILE A 402 -9.27 -4.63 5.14
N TYR A 403 -8.20 -3.83 5.14
CA TYR A 403 -6.82 -4.27 5.28
C TYR A 403 -6.13 -3.37 6.31
N ASP A 404 -5.88 -3.89 7.49
CA ASP A 404 -5.22 -3.16 8.58
C ASP A 404 -3.84 -3.76 8.87
N VAL A 405 -2.80 -2.95 8.78
CA VAL A 405 -1.41 -3.37 9.00
C VAL A 405 -1.16 -3.74 10.48
N GLU A 406 -1.82 -3.06 11.42
CA GLU A 406 -1.70 -3.40 12.85
C GLU A 406 -2.38 -4.74 13.17
N ASN A 407 -3.53 -5.02 12.55
CA ASN A 407 -4.15 -6.34 12.56
C ASN A 407 -3.24 -7.41 11.95
N ARG A 408 -2.60 -7.11 10.82
CA ARG A 408 -1.62 -8.01 10.21
C ARG A 408 -0.46 -8.32 11.15
N TRP A 409 0.08 -7.32 11.84
CA TRP A 409 1.15 -7.52 12.83
C TRP A 409 0.72 -8.45 13.96
N ALA A 410 -0.50 -8.29 14.48
CA ALA A 410 -1.03 -9.14 15.53
C ALA A 410 -1.26 -10.59 15.04
N VAL A 411 -1.81 -10.77 13.83
CA VAL A 411 -1.99 -12.11 13.23
C VAL A 411 -0.66 -12.82 13.00
N GLU A 412 0.35 -12.10 12.49
CA GLU A 412 1.69 -12.67 12.24
C GLU A 412 2.44 -13.05 13.54
N ASP A 413 2.13 -12.40 14.65
CA ASP A 413 2.72 -12.68 15.99
C ASP A 413 1.93 -13.75 16.76
N ALA A 414 0.66 -13.96 16.43
CA ALA A 414 -0.22 -14.88 17.11
C ALA A 414 0.22 -16.34 16.98
N ALA A 415 0.37 -17.02 18.10
CA ALA A 415 0.46 -18.49 18.17
C ALA A 415 -0.96 -19.06 18.30
N GLY A 416 -1.64 -19.23 17.17
CA GLY A 416 -3.06 -19.54 17.10
C GLY A 416 -3.35 -21.03 16.86
N PRO A 417 -4.58 -21.36 16.45
CA PRO A 417 -4.97 -22.74 16.12
C PRO A 417 -4.15 -23.33 14.98
N ARG A 418 -3.54 -22.49 14.15
CA ARG A 418 -2.63 -22.88 13.08
C ARG A 418 -1.50 -21.86 12.97
N ASN A 419 -0.24 -22.31 13.13
CA ASN A 419 0.93 -21.43 13.10
C ASN A 419 1.64 -21.41 11.73
N ALA A 420 1.26 -22.28 10.80
CA ALA A 420 1.77 -22.32 9.45
C ALA A 420 0.64 -22.10 8.44
N GLY A 421 0.84 -21.20 7.48
CA GLY A 421 -0.15 -20.95 6.44
C GLY A 421 -1.38 -20.16 6.91
N VAL A 422 -1.24 -19.30 7.90
CA VAL A 422 -2.22 -18.25 8.20
C VAL A 422 -1.78 -16.99 7.49
N PHE A 423 -2.45 -16.67 6.41
CA PHE A 423 -2.05 -15.61 5.49
C PHE A 423 -3.11 -14.52 5.48
N TYR A 424 -2.90 -13.46 6.29
CA TYR A 424 -3.86 -12.36 6.38
C TYR A 424 -4.08 -11.68 5.02
N LYS A 425 -2.99 -11.38 4.30
CA LYS A 425 -3.07 -10.72 2.98
C LYS A 425 -3.91 -11.54 1.99
N GLU A 426 -3.64 -12.83 1.87
CA GLU A 426 -4.35 -13.74 0.96
C GLU A 426 -5.84 -13.86 1.32
N THR A 427 -6.18 -13.78 2.61
CA THR A 427 -7.58 -13.77 3.06
C THR A 427 -8.26 -12.46 2.64
N VAL A 428 -7.57 -11.32 2.72
CA VAL A 428 -8.08 -10.01 2.26
C VAL A 428 -8.26 -9.98 0.74
N GLU A 429 -7.37 -10.62 0.00
CA GLU A 429 -7.43 -10.69 -1.46
C GLU A 429 -8.70 -11.36 -1.97
N LYS A 430 -9.25 -12.35 -1.27
CA LYS A 430 -10.42 -13.11 -1.73
C LYS A 430 -11.65 -12.24 -1.99
N PRO A 431 -12.18 -11.46 -1.03
CA PRO A 431 -13.30 -10.56 -1.31
C PRO A 431 -12.92 -9.41 -2.24
N TYR A 432 -11.68 -8.91 -2.19
CA TYR A 432 -11.21 -7.89 -3.11
C TYR A 432 -11.31 -8.38 -4.57
N GLN A 433 -10.74 -9.53 -4.88
CA GLN A 433 -10.80 -10.15 -6.21
C GLN A 433 -12.26 -10.39 -6.64
N ALA A 434 -13.10 -10.88 -5.72
CA ALA A 434 -14.49 -11.15 -6.00
C ALA A 434 -15.24 -9.88 -6.45
N PHE A 435 -15.06 -8.75 -5.76
CA PHE A 435 -15.64 -7.47 -6.16
C PHE A 435 -15.05 -6.95 -7.47
N ARG A 436 -13.72 -7.04 -7.67
CA ARG A 436 -13.07 -6.60 -8.90
C ARG A 436 -13.53 -7.35 -10.14
N LYS A 437 -13.79 -8.66 -10.03
CA LYS A 437 -14.37 -9.49 -11.09
C LYS A 437 -15.77 -9.04 -11.50
N LEU A 438 -16.46 -8.23 -10.69
CA LEU A 438 -17.76 -7.63 -11.04
C LEU A 438 -17.63 -6.31 -11.82
N GLY A 439 -16.41 -5.81 -12.04
CA GLY A 439 -16.17 -4.52 -12.70
C GLY A 439 -16.57 -3.32 -11.85
N ILE A 440 -16.51 -3.43 -10.53
CA ILE A 440 -16.76 -2.32 -9.60
C ILE A 440 -15.45 -1.81 -9.01
N ASN A 441 -15.39 -0.52 -8.69
CA ASN A 441 -14.29 0.05 -7.92
C ASN A 441 -14.38 -0.40 -6.46
N VAL A 442 -13.23 -0.62 -5.84
CA VAL A 442 -13.12 -1.06 -4.44
C VAL A 442 -12.13 -0.17 -3.73
N ASP A 443 -12.49 0.36 -2.57
CA ASP A 443 -11.51 0.95 -1.65
C ASP A 443 -10.97 -0.14 -0.73
N VAL A 444 -9.67 -0.08 -0.44
CA VAL A 444 -9.03 -0.94 0.55
C VAL A 444 -8.59 -0.07 1.70
N ILE A 445 -9.29 -0.16 2.82
CA ILE A 445 -9.19 0.78 3.94
C ILE A 445 -8.82 0.06 5.24
N ASP A 446 -8.26 0.80 6.20
CA ASP A 446 -8.01 0.28 7.54
C ASP A 446 -9.20 0.55 8.50
N GLU A 447 -9.16 -0.03 9.69
CA GLU A 447 -10.19 0.12 10.72
C GLU A 447 -10.36 1.58 11.22
N THR A 448 -9.40 2.47 10.99
CA THR A 448 -9.50 3.88 11.41
C THR A 448 -10.37 4.71 10.47
N CYS A 449 -10.55 4.26 9.23
CA CYS A 449 -11.33 4.96 8.22
C CYS A 449 -12.83 5.01 8.55
N SER A 450 -13.54 6.00 7.97
CA SER A 450 -15.00 6.05 7.99
C SER A 450 -15.58 5.01 7.02
N LEU A 451 -16.72 4.42 7.40
CA LEU A 451 -17.50 3.55 6.53
C LEU A 451 -18.61 4.31 5.77
N ASP A 452 -18.68 5.63 5.92
CA ASP A 452 -19.67 6.45 5.24
C ASP A 452 -19.50 6.42 3.72
N GLY A 453 -20.61 6.31 3.01
CA GLY A 453 -20.64 6.27 1.55
C GLY A 453 -20.53 4.86 0.95
N TYR A 454 -20.06 3.87 1.70
CA TYR A 454 -20.09 2.48 1.25
C TYR A 454 -21.47 1.84 1.42
N ARG A 455 -21.77 0.89 0.56
CA ARG A 455 -22.98 0.05 0.63
C ARG A 455 -22.67 -1.36 1.11
N VAL A 456 -21.48 -1.86 0.77
CA VAL A 456 -20.97 -3.16 1.20
C VAL A 456 -19.53 -3.03 1.69
N VAL A 457 -19.24 -3.65 2.84
CA VAL A 457 -17.90 -3.68 3.45
C VAL A 457 -17.57 -5.13 3.80
N ALA A 458 -16.45 -5.63 3.28
CA ALA A 458 -15.90 -6.91 3.69
C ALA A 458 -14.73 -6.70 4.67
N ALA A 459 -14.77 -7.41 5.77
CA ALA A 459 -13.78 -7.35 6.87
C ALA A 459 -13.16 -8.74 7.11
N PRO A 460 -12.20 -9.15 6.25
CA PRO A 460 -11.60 -10.49 6.36
C PRO A 460 -10.63 -10.56 7.53
N MET A 461 -10.77 -11.58 8.37
CA MET A 461 -9.86 -11.92 9.47
C MET A 461 -9.45 -10.69 10.32
N VAL A 462 -10.43 -9.90 10.73
CA VAL A 462 -10.20 -8.76 11.64
C VAL A 462 -10.01 -9.32 13.07
N TYR A 463 -8.85 -9.93 13.28
CA TYR A 463 -8.43 -10.60 14.52
C TYR A 463 -8.37 -9.62 15.70
N LEU A 464 -7.74 -8.48 15.46
CA LEU A 464 -7.58 -7.38 16.42
C LEU A 464 -8.65 -6.31 16.12
N LEU A 465 -9.46 -5.97 17.14
CA LEU A 465 -10.42 -4.86 17.02
C LEU A 465 -9.81 -3.58 17.58
N ARG A 466 -9.69 -2.57 16.72
CA ARG A 466 -9.21 -1.26 17.12
C ARG A 466 -10.30 -0.46 17.85
N GLU A 467 -9.87 0.46 18.71
CA GLU A 467 -10.79 1.32 19.47
C GLU A 467 -11.78 2.06 18.52
N GLY A 468 -13.07 1.95 18.82
CA GLY A 468 -14.15 2.59 18.07
C GLY A 468 -14.56 1.89 16.78
N TRP A 469 -13.86 0.83 16.33
CA TRP A 469 -14.21 0.10 15.12
C TRP A 469 -15.57 -0.58 15.19
N THR A 470 -15.83 -1.30 16.26
CA THR A 470 -17.08 -2.04 16.44
C THR A 470 -18.31 -1.13 16.41
N GLU A 471 -18.19 0.10 16.95
CA GLU A 471 -19.27 1.09 16.89
C GLU A 471 -19.50 1.62 15.46
N LYS A 472 -18.43 1.79 14.67
CA LYS A 472 -18.55 2.14 13.24
C LYS A 472 -19.31 1.04 12.47
N VAL A 473 -18.94 -0.23 12.68
CA VAL A 473 -19.62 -1.39 12.06
C VAL A 473 -21.08 -1.44 12.48
N ARG A 474 -21.36 -1.30 13.78
CA ARG A 474 -22.71 -1.28 14.33
C ARG A 474 -23.58 -0.20 13.68
N ASN A 475 -23.06 1.01 13.57
CA ASN A 475 -23.74 2.12 12.92
C ASN A 475 -23.92 1.90 11.41
N PHE A 476 -22.93 1.39 10.73
CA PHE A 476 -22.97 1.08 9.31
C PHE A 476 -24.10 0.08 9.01
N VAL A 477 -24.13 -1.07 9.69
CA VAL A 477 -25.16 -2.10 9.48
C VAL A 477 -26.53 -1.59 9.91
N LYS A 478 -26.65 -0.95 11.08
CA LYS A 478 -27.92 -0.40 11.56
C LYS A 478 -28.58 0.55 10.57
N ASN A 479 -27.79 1.29 9.80
CA ASN A 479 -28.27 2.28 8.82
C ASN A 479 -28.55 1.69 7.43
N GLY A 480 -28.32 0.40 7.21
CA GLY A 480 -28.66 -0.30 5.97
C GLY A 480 -27.47 -0.85 5.18
N GLY A 481 -26.25 -0.72 5.71
CA GLY A 481 -25.05 -1.30 5.10
C GLY A 481 -25.07 -2.83 5.16
N ILE A 482 -24.38 -3.45 4.21
CA ILE A 482 -24.12 -4.90 4.17
C ILE A 482 -22.68 -5.14 4.61
N PHE A 483 -22.50 -5.95 5.66
CA PHE A 483 -21.20 -6.24 6.25
C PHE A 483 -20.89 -7.74 6.13
N LEU A 484 -19.68 -8.05 5.65
CA LEU A 484 -19.16 -9.41 5.53
C LEU A 484 -17.95 -9.58 6.45
N LEU A 485 -18.08 -10.42 7.48
CA LEU A 485 -16.97 -10.81 8.36
C LEU A 485 -16.46 -12.19 7.97
N THR A 486 -15.19 -12.49 8.19
CA THR A 486 -14.69 -13.86 8.04
C THR A 486 -14.22 -14.45 9.37
N TYR A 487 -13.90 -15.72 9.33
CA TYR A 487 -13.38 -16.50 10.46
C TYR A 487 -12.21 -15.79 11.18
N TRP A 488 -12.00 -16.17 12.42
CA TRP A 488 -10.93 -15.71 13.32
C TRP A 488 -10.89 -14.18 13.46
N SER A 489 -12.07 -13.60 13.63
CA SER A 489 -12.25 -12.16 13.82
C SER A 489 -12.73 -11.84 15.23
N GLY A 490 -12.35 -10.63 15.73
CA GLY A 490 -12.77 -10.16 17.06
C GLY A 490 -12.21 -10.98 18.21
N ILE A 491 -10.99 -11.45 18.07
CA ILE A 491 -10.32 -12.33 19.05
C ILE A 491 -9.65 -11.52 20.17
N VAL A 492 -8.94 -10.45 19.79
CA VAL A 492 -8.18 -9.60 20.70
C VAL A 492 -8.56 -8.14 20.63
N ASP A 493 -8.32 -7.40 21.70
CA ASP A 493 -8.43 -5.95 21.75
C ASP A 493 -7.21 -5.26 21.11
N GLU A 494 -7.21 -3.94 21.09
CA GLU A 494 -6.13 -3.14 20.51
C GLU A 494 -4.76 -3.31 21.17
N THR A 495 -4.67 -4.00 22.31
CA THR A 495 -3.43 -4.31 23.02
C THR A 495 -2.97 -5.76 22.81
N ASP A 496 -3.68 -6.49 21.96
CA ASP A 496 -3.47 -7.91 21.68
C ASP A 496 -3.81 -8.83 22.87
N LEU A 497 -4.78 -8.42 23.71
CA LEU A 497 -5.35 -9.27 24.73
C LEU A 497 -6.63 -9.94 24.24
N CYS A 498 -6.73 -11.27 24.45
CA CYS A 498 -7.96 -11.99 24.17
C CYS A 498 -9.14 -11.43 24.99
N TYR A 499 -10.23 -11.20 24.30
CA TYR A 499 -11.48 -10.81 24.96
C TYR A 499 -12.00 -11.90 25.90
N LEU A 500 -12.60 -11.47 26.99
CA LEU A 500 -13.33 -12.36 27.90
C LEU A 500 -14.82 -12.32 27.55
N GLY A 501 -15.49 -13.47 27.59
CA GLY A 501 -16.94 -13.56 27.33
C GLY A 501 -17.33 -14.03 25.93
N GLY A 502 -16.35 -14.38 25.09
CA GLY A 502 -16.56 -14.95 23.76
C GLY A 502 -16.25 -13.99 22.61
N THR A 503 -16.20 -14.52 21.42
CA THR A 503 -15.86 -13.84 20.16
C THR A 503 -16.97 -14.02 19.14
N PRO A 504 -17.10 -13.15 18.14
CA PRO A 504 -16.37 -11.89 17.89
C PRO A 504 -16.82 -10.76 18.84
N HIS A 505 -16.31 -10.72 20.04
CA HIS A 505 -16.65 -9.94 21.23
C HIS A 505 -17.74 -8.85 21.04
N ASP A 506 -17.36 -7.61 20.80
CA ASP A 506 -18.29 -6.47 20.63
C ASP A 506 -19.09 -6.48 19.31
N LEU A 507 -18.89 -7.48 18.46
CA LEU A 507 -19.66 -7.69 17.23
C LEU A 507 -20.70 -8.82 17.34
N MET A 508 -20.77 -9.52 18.48
CA MET A 508 -21.70 -10.64 18.66
C MET A 508 -23.18 -10.24 18.44
N ASP A 509 -23.56 -9.03 18.82
CA ASP A 509 -24.92 -8.50 18.59
C ASP A 509 -25.22 -8.24 17.12
N VAL A 510 -24.24 -7.69 16.39
CA VAL A 510 -24.34 -7.41 14.94
C VAL A 510 -24.32 -8.70 14.15
N MET A 511 -23.41 -9.64 14.51
CA MET A 511 -23.22 -10.90 13.79
C MET A 511 -24.27 -11.96 14.14
N GLY A 512 -24.89 -11.84 15.33
CA GLY A 512 -25.95 -12.73 15.78
C GLY A 512 -25.49 -14.15 16.16
N PHE A 513 -24.21 -14.34 16.50
CA PHE A 513 -23.63 -15.60 16.96
C PHE A 513 -22.47 -15.37 17.91
N ARG A 514 -22.03 -16.43 18.53
CA ARG A 514 -20.73 -16.50 19.23
C ARG A 514 -19.90 -17.65 18.69
N SER A 515 -18.60 -17.47 18.63
CA SER A 515 -17.62 -18.53 18.36
C SER A 515 -17.43 -19.42 19.59
N MET A 516 -17.35 -20.73 19.35
CA MET A 516 -17.18 -21.75 20.39
C MET A 516 -15.75 -22.29 20.38
N GLU A 517 -15.29 -22.71 19.22
CA GLU A 517 -14.01 -23.37 19.01
C GLU A 517 -13.52 -23.04 17.57
N ILE A 518 -12.23 -23.17 17.35
CA ILE A 518 -11.65 -23.05 16.03
C ILE A 518 -10.77 -24.28 15.79
N ASP A 519 -11.09 -25.02 14.73
CA ASP A 519 -10.35 -26.19 14.30
C ASP A 519 -9.32 -25.81 13.25
N GLY A 520 -8.06 -26.26 13.45
CA GLY A 520 -6.96 -26.11 12.51
C GLY A 520 -6.72 -27.38 11.72
N LEU A 521 -6.94 -27.34 10.41
CA LEU A 521 -6.75 -28.48 9.52
C LEU A 521 -5.28 -28.63 9.10
N TYR A 522 -4.78 -29.86 8.98
CA TYR A 522 -3.46 -30.10 8.40
C TYR A 522 -3.44 -29.84 6.89
N ASP A 523 -2.23 -29.66 6.33
CA ASP A 523 -2.07 -29.48 4.89
C ASP A 523 -2.64 -30.69 4.13
N GLY A 524 -3.52 -30.41 3.15
CA GLY A 524 -4.20 -31.41 2.37
C GLY A 524 -5.52 -31.92 2.96
N GLU A 525 -5.82 -31.59 4.22
CA GLU A 525 -7.15 -31.78 4.79
C GLU A 525 -8.10 -30.66 4.34
N TRP A 526 -9.39 -30.98 4.28
CA TRP A 526 -10.41 -30.04 3.89
C TRP A 526 -11.79 -30.46 4.44
N ASN A 527 -12.60 -29.47 4.66
CA ASN A 527 -14.04 -29.64 4.91
C ASN A 527 -14.80 -28.97 3.76
N GLU A 528 -16.10 -28.96 3.83
CA GLU A 528 -16.98 -28.31 2.85
C GLU A 528 -18.12 -27.59 3.55
N GLY A 529 -18.55 -26.49 2.95
CA GLY A 529 -19.80 -25.83 3.32
C GLY A 529 -20.90 -26.25 2.35
N ILE A 530 -21.99 -26.73 2.90
CA ILE A 530 -23.17 -27.17 2.16
C ILE A 530 -24.27 -26.13 2.38
N PRO A 531 -24.80 -25.50 1.32
CA PRO A 531 -25.87 -24.52 1.46
C PRO A 531 -27.14 -25.13 2.05
N GLU A 532 -27.78 -24.40 2.96
CA GLU A 532 -29.15 -24.76 3.39
C GLU A 532 -30.12 -24.63 2.23
N PRO A 533 -31.16 -25.52 2.13
CA PRO A 533 -32.06 -25.55 0.99
C PRO A 533 -32.79 -24.23 0.71
N GLU A 534 -33.13 -23.49 1.75
CA GLU A 534 -33.85 -22.20 1.65
C GLU A 534 -32.96 -21.04 2.13
N ASN A 535 -31.63 -21.09 1.83
CA ASN A 535 -30.73 -20.04 2.24
C ASN A 535 -31.02 -18.69 1.56
N PRO A 536 -30.82 -17.57 2.28
CA PRO A 536 -31.20 -16.24 1.81
C PRO A 536 -30.41 -15.70 0.63
N LEU A 537 -29.27 -16.30 0.29
CA LEU A 537 -28.43 -15.94 -0.84
C LEU A 537 -28.71 -16.81 -2.08
N HIS A 538 -29.55 -17.82 -1.97
CA HIS A 538 -29.83 -18.79 -3.05
C HIS A 538 -28.53 -19.42 -3.59
N LEU A 539 -27.62 -19.81 -2.66
CA LEU A 539 -26.43 -20.59 -2.99
C LEU A 539 -26.87 -22.04 -3.28
N GLU A 540 -26.32 -22.63 -4.33
CA GLU A 540 -26.70 -24.00 -4.76
C GLU A 540 -25.50 -24.96 -4.69
N LEU A 541 -24.25 -24.44 -4.72
CA LEU A 541 -23.06 -25.26 -4.77
C LEU A 541 -22.42 -25.42 -3.38
N ALA A 542 -21.87 -26.60 -3.12
CA ALA A 542 -20.99 -26.80 -1.99
C ALA A 542 -19.57 -26.30 -2.34
N TYR A 543 -18.88 -25.71 -1.35
CA TYR A 543 -17.55 -25.15 -1.49
C TYR A 543 -16.58 -25.77 -0.51
N ARG A 544 -15.34 -25.96 -0.92
CA ARG A 544 -14.29 -26.47 -0.04
C ARG A 544 -13.75 -25.38 0.88
N CYS A 545 -13.45 -25.74 2.11
CA CYS A 545 -12.68 -24.94 3.05
C CYS A 545 -11.50 -25.73 3.61
N SER A 546 -10.46 -25.04 4.01
CA SER A 546 -9.20 -25.60 4.50
C SER A 546 -8.65 -24.73 5.63
N HIS A 547 -7.52 -25.07 6.16
CA HIS A 547 -6.74 -24.32 7.17
C HIS A 547 -7.45 -24.06 8.48
N LEU A 548 -8.55 -23.32 8.51
CA LEU A 548 -9.29 -22.97 9.72
C LEU A 548 -10.79 -23.14 9.52
N CYS A 549 -11.45 -23.80 10.46
CA CYS A 549 -12.90 -23.94 10.55
C CYS A 549 -13.36 -23.44 11.93
N GLU A 550 -14.12 -22.34 11.96
CA GLU A 550 -14.66 -21.77 13.19
C GLU A 550 -16.04 -22.34 13.49
N LEU A 551 -16.19 -22.90 14.68
CA LEU A 551 -17.44 -23.51 15.15
C LEU A 551 -18.27 -22.46 15.88
N VAL A 552 -19.39 -22.08 15.31
CA VAL A 552 -20.21 -20.98 15.83
C VAL A 552 -21.56 -21.44 16.33
N GLN A 553 -22.07 -20.76 17.35
CA GLN A 553 -23.39 -20.96 17.90
C GLN A 553 -24.26 -19.73 17.57
N PRO A 554 -25.23 -19.84 16.67
CA PRO A 554 -26.16 -18.77 16.38
C PRO A 554 -27.05 -18.42 17.59
N SER A 555 -27.34 -17.12 17.71
CA SER A 555 -28.33 -16.56 18.64
C SER A 555 -29.51 -15.94 17.89
N THR A 556 -29.26 -14.96 17.06
CA THR A 556 -30.24 -14.31 16.18
C THR A 556 -29.93 -14.54 14.70
N ALA A 557 -28.74 -15.01 14.37
CA ALA A 557 -28.35 -15.29 13.00
C ALA A 557 -29.04 -16.55 12.47
N GLU A 558 -29.44 -16.50 11.19
CA GLU A 558 -29.87 -17.66 10.42
C GLU A 558 -28.67 -18.33 9.75
N VAL A 559 -28.76 -19.64 9.57
CA VAL A 559 -27.72 -20.44 8.93
C VAL A 559 -27.88 -20.35 7.42
N VAL A 560 -26.78 -20.06 6.74
CA VAL A 560 -26.72 -20.01 5.26
C VAL A 560 -26.11 -21.29 4.70
N MET A 561 -25.06 -21.79 5.35
CA MET A 561 -24.37 -23.05 5.01
C MET A 561 -23.97 -23.79 6.28
N THR A 562 -23.88 -25.12 6.20
CA THR A 562 -23.41 -26.00 7.26
C THR A 562 -22.16 -26.74 6.82
N TYR A 563 -21.30 -27.15 7.78
CA TYR A 563 -20.18 -28.06 7.50
C TYR A 563 -20.67 -29.44 7.10
N GLY A 564 -20.01 -30.08 6.14
CA GLY A 564 -20.39 -31.41 5.63
C GLY A 564 -19.55 -32.58 6.12
N LYS A 565 -18.56 -32.32 7.01
CA LYS A 565 -17.63 -33.36 7.50
C LYS A 565 -17.18 -33.09 8.93
N ASP A 566 -16.49 -34.13 9.48
CA ASP A 566 -15.94 -34.14 10.82
C ASP A 566 -16.99 -34.19 11.94
N PHE A 567 -16.54 -34.08 13.21
CA PHE A 567 -17.43 -34.14 14.37
C PHE A 567 -18.41 -32.96 14.45
N TYR A 568 -18.17 -31.92 13.66
CA TYR A 568 -19.00 -30.73 13.53
C TYR A 568 -19.84 -30.69 12.23
N ASP A 569 -20.02 -31.85 11.58
CA ASP A 569 -20.98 -32.00 10.47
C ASP A 569 -22.37 -31.47 10.86
N GLY A 570 -22.94 -30.63 10.00
CA GLY A 570 -24.21 -29.94 10.25
C GLY A 570 -24.12 -28.67 11.12
N MET A 571 -22.96 -28.31 11.67
CA MET A 571 -22.77 -27.02 12.33
C MET A 571 -22.66 -25.87 11.31
N PRO A 572 -23.00 -24.61 11.70
CA PRO A 572 -22.96 -23.47 10.78
C PRO A 572 -21.56 -23.19 10.25
N ALA A 573 -21.41 -23.11 8.92
CA ALA A 573 -20.20 -22.71 8.19
C ALA A 573 -20.32 -21.31 7.59
N MET A 574 -21.56 -20.82 7.39
CA MET A 574 -21.87 -19.46 7.02
C MET A 574 -23.19 -19.02 7.66
N THR A 575 -23.25 -17.77 8.13
CA THR A 575 -24.45 -17.20 8.76
C THR A 575 -24.82 -15.84 8.19
N ARG A 576 -26.11 -15.44 8.39
CA ARG A 576 -26.63 -14.09 8.14
C ARG A 576 -27.39 -13.59 9.36
N ASN A 577 -27.20 -12.34 9.74
CA ASN A 577 -28.00 -11.66 10.75
C ASN A 577 -28.60 -10.36 10.20
N VAL A 578 -29.83 -10.05 10.57
CA VAL A 578 -30.47 -8.77 10.28
C VAL A 578 -30.27 -7.86 11.48
N TYR A 579 -29.62 -6.71 11.29
CA TYR A 579 -29.37 -5.77 12.36
C TYR A 579 -29.77 -4.34 11.94
N GLY A 580 -30.80 -3.80 12.57
CA GLY A 580 -31.38 -2.53 12.15
C GLY A 580 -31.98 -2.62 10.75
N LYS A 581 -31.48 -1.82 9.81
CA LYS A 581 -31.91 -1.81 8.40
C LYS A 581 -30.98 -2.63 7.48
N GLY A 582 -29.83 -3.03 7.98
CA GLY A 582 -28.80 -3.72 7.22
C GLY A 582 -28.68 -5.19 7.57
N LYS A 583 -27.63 -5.80 7.05
CA LYS A 583 -27.35 -7.23 7.20
C LYS A 583 -25.87 -7.48 7.44
N ALA A 584 -25.59 -8.45 8.30
CA ALA A 584 -24.26 -8.93 8.57
C ALA A 584 -24.14 -10.41 8.18
N TYR A 585 -23.13 -10.74 7.43
CA TYR A 585 -22.80 -12.08 6.98
C TYR A 585 -21.49 -12.53 7.59
N ALA A 586 -21.38 -13.80 7.97
CA ALA A 586 -20.14 -14.39 8.44
C ALA A 586 -19.78 -15.63 7.63
N VAL A 587 -18.56 -15.67 7.13
CA VAL A 587 -17.92 -16.84 6.53
C VAL A 587 -17.01 -17.46 7.58
N CYS A 588 -17.43 -18.60 8.16
CA CYS A 588 -16.81 -19.18 9.36
C CYS A 588 -15.63 -20.12 9.08
N ALA A 589 -15.11 -20.17 7.84
CA ALA A 589 -13.96 -20.98 7.48
C ALA A 589 -13.16 -20.36 6.35
N ASP A 590 -11.93 -20.85 6.14
CA ASP A 590 -11.11 -20.46 4.99
C ASP A 590 -11.55 -21.18 3.71
N PHE A 591 -12.58 -20.64 3.10
CA PHE A 591 -13.15 -21.18 1.85
C PHE A 591 -12.30 -20.80 0.62
N GLU A 592 -12.45 -21.63 -0.41
CA GLU A 592 -11.91 -21.37 -1.75
C GLU A 592 -12.52 -20.11 -2.39
N GLN A 593 -11.81 -19.53 -3.38
CA GLN A 593 -12.20 -18.27 -4.04
C GLN A 593 -13.64 -18.31 -4.62
N GLY A 594 -14.08 -19.46 -5.10
CA GLY A 594 -15.40 -19.62 -5.71
C GLY A 594 -16.57 -19.20 -4.80
N LEU A 595 -16.48 -19.46 -3.48
CA LEU A 595 -17.49 -18.99 -2.54
C LEU A 595 -17.51 -17.46 -2.46
N TYR A 596 -16.33 -16.82 -2.36
CA TYR A 596 -16.26 -15.36 -2.29
C TYR A 596 -16.77 -14.71 -3.58
N ASP A 597 -16.47 -15.28 -4.75
CA ASP A 597 -16.96 -14.80 -6.04
C ASP A 597 -18.50 -14.79 -6.09
N GLU A 598 -19.14 -15.86 -5.62
CA GLU A 598 -20.59 -15.93 -5.57
C GLU A 598 -21.20 -15.04 -4.49
N VAL A 599 -20.69 -15.11 -3.26
CA VAL A 599 -21.21 -14.34 -2.12
C VAL A 599 -21.06 -12.83 -2.38
N CYS A 600 -19.88 -12.36 -2.74
CA CYS A 600 -19.68 -10.93 -2.98
C CYS A 600 -20.53 -10.40 -4.14
N ARG A 601 -20.76 -11.21 -5.18
CA ARG A 601 -21.71 -10.86 -6.25
C ARG A 601 -23.13 -10.67 -5.70
N LYS A 602 -23.63 -11.60 -4.89
CA LYS A 602 -24.95 -11.51 -4.28
C LYS A 602 -25.08 -10.31 -3.34
N LEU A 603 -24.04 -10.04 -2.53
CA LEU A 603 -24.03 -8.89 -1.62
C LEU A 603 -24.00 -7.56 -2.36
N ALA A 604 -23.22 -7.44 -3.44
CA ALA A 604 -23.17 -6.25 -4.28
C ALA A 604 -24.52 -6.00 -5.00
N GLU A 605 -25.16 -7.06 -5.52
CA GLU A 605 -26.50 -7.00 -6.11
C GLU A 605 -27.55 -6.55 -5.08
N GLU A 606 -27.53 -7.14 -3.88
CA GLU A 606 -28.44 -6.78 -2.79
C GLU A 606 -28.26 -5.35 -2.30
N ALA A 607 -27.00 -4.89 -2.21
CA ALA A 607 -26.65 -3.52 -1.85
C ALA A 607 -26.97 -2.51 -2.96
N GLY A 608 -27.23 -2.97 -4.18
CA GLY A 608 -27.47 -2.12 -5.34
C GLY A 608 -26.22 -1.34 -5.78
N VAL A 609 -25.02 -1.95 -5.64
CA VAL A 609 -23.75 -1.37 -6.10
C VAL A 609 -23.77 -1.26 -7.62
N GLU A 610 -23.39 -0.08 -8.15
CA GLU A 610 -23.36 0.15 -9.60
C GLU A 610 -22.26 -0.71 -10.25
N ARG A 611 -22.63 -1.51 -11.24
CA ARG A 611 -21.70 -2.25 -12.09
C ARG A 611 -21.47 -1.46 -13.39
N ILE A 612 -20.19 -1.30 -13.75
CA ILE A 612 -19.80 -0.55 -14.96
C ILE A 612 -20.10 -1.37 -16.22
N VAL A 613 -19.88 -2.68 -16.14
CA VAL A 613 -20.15 -3.67 -17.20
C VAL A 613 -20.98 -4.82 -16.62
N GLU A 614 -21.77 -5.48 -17.47
CA GLU A 614 -22.61 -6.60 -17.03
C GLU A 614 -21.79 -7.82 -16.67
N GLU A 615 -20.74 -8.11 -17.45
CA GLU A 615 -19.87 -9.26 -17.29
C GLU A 615 -18.42 -8.87 -17.57
N VAL A 616 -17.52 -9.26 -16.66
CA VAL A 616 -16.07 -9.09 -16.80
C VAL A 616 -15.45 -10.46 -17.06
N PRO A 617 -14.94 -10.72 -18.26
CA PRO A 617 -14.27 -11.98 -18.57
C PRO A 617 -12.98 -12.17 -17.74
N GLU A 618 -12.58 -13.43 -17.57
CA GLU A 618 -11.33 -13.75 -16.90
C GLU A 618 -10.14 -13.06 -17.58
N GLY A 619 -9.25 -12.47 -16.76
CA GLY A 619 -8.09 -11.74 -17.22
C GLY A 619 -8.36 -10.31 -17.69
N VAL A 620 -9.61 -9.89 -17.72
CA VAL A 620 -9.99 -8.50 -17.99
C VAL A 620 -10.19 -7.76 -16.65
N GLU A 621 -9.71 -6.54 -16.59
CA GLU A 621 -9.93 -5.61 -15.48
C GLU A 621 -10.71 -4.40 -15.97
N VAL A 622 -11.71 -3.98 -15.18
CA VAL A 622 -12.50 -2.79 -15.43
C VAL A 622 -12.39 -1.85 -14.25
N THR A 623 -12.03 -0.60 -14.53
CA THR A 623 -11.86 0.45 -13.52
C THR A 623 -12.44 1.75 -14.03
N MET A 624 -13.04 2.55 -13.17
CA MET A 624 -13.62 3.83 -13.54
C MET A 624 -13.00 4.98 -12.76
N ARG A 625 -12.70 6.06 -13.48
CA ARG A 625 -12.37 7.37 -12.89
C ARG A 625 -13.47 8.37 -13.26
N GLU A 626 -13.75 9.33 -12.38
CA GLU A 626 -14.79 10.32 -12.55
C GLU A 626 -14.27 11.72 -12.23
N GLN A 627 -14.51 12.69 -13.12
CA GLN A 627 -14.24 14.10 -12.91
C GLN A 627 -15.34 14.76 -12.08
N LYS A 628 -15.04 15.90 -11.47
CA LYS A 628 -15.99 16.71 -10.68
C LYS A 628 -17.24 17.14 -11.46
N ASP A 629 -17.18 17.18 -12.78
CA ASP A 629 -18.31 17.51 -13.67
C ASP A 629 -19.18 16.31 -14.05
N GLY A 630 -18.85 15.13 -13.51
CA GLY A 630 -19.52 13.85 -13.77
C GLY A 630 -19.05 13.13 -15.04
N THR A 631 -18.00 13.61 -15.71
CA THR A 631 -17.38 12.88 -16.82
C THR A 631 -16.66 11.64 -16.31
N ARG A 632 -17.00 10.47 -16.85
CA ARG A 632 -16.46 9.17 -16.48
C ARG A 632 -15.52 8.64 -17.55
N TYR A 633 -14.41 8.06 -17.11
CA TYR A 633 -13.42 7.36 -17.91
C TYR A 633 -13.38 5.90 -17.44
N VAL A 634 -13.81 4.99 -18.30
CA VAL A 634 -13.82 3.55 -18.01
C VAL A 634 -12.63 2.91 -18.70
N PHE A 635 -11.69 2.43 -17.90
CA PHE A 635 -10.53 1.67 -18.37
C PHE A 635 -10.90 0.19 -18.41
N VAL A 636 -10.69 -0.43 -19.55
CA VAL A 636 -10.87 -1.87 -19.74
C VAL A 636 -9.55 -2.44 -20.24
N GLN A 637 -8.96 -3.31 -19.45
CA GLN A 637 -7.59 -3.83 -19.68
C GLN A 637 -7.59 -5.34 -19.71
N ASN A 638 -6.93 -5.92 -20.72
CA ASN A 638 -6.73 -7.35 -20.80
C ASN A 638 -5.30 -7.72 -20.39
N PHE A 639 -5.17 -8.40 -19.25
CA PHE A 639 -3.90 -8.91 -18.71
C PHE A 639 -3.64 -10.36 -19.09
N SER A 640 -4.51 -11.01 -19.87
CA SER A 640 -4.31 -12.36 -20.35
C SER A 640 -3.38 -12.41 -21.58
N ARG A 641 -2.90 -13.59 -21.91
CA ARG A 641 -2.02 -13.82 -23.07
C ARG A 641 -2.77 -13.91 -24.39
N GLU A 642 -4.08 -14.00 -24.33
CA GLU A 642 -4.98 -14.18 -25.48
C GLU A 642 -5.86 -12.94 -25.66
N ALA A 643 -6.41 -12.77 -26.86
CA ALA A 643 -7.48 -11.80 -27.05
C ALA A 643 -8.78 -12.33 -26.40
N VAL A 644 -9.50 -11.44 -25.74
CA VAL A 644 -10.71 -11.78 -24.97
C VAL A 644 -11.92 -11.04 -25.56
N GLU A 645 -13.00 -11.77 -25.79
CA GLU A 645 -14.29 -11.18 -26.13
C GLU A 645 -14.88 -10.51 -24.87
N VAL A 646 -15.36 -9.28 -25.01
CA VAL A 646 -16.01 -8.55 -23.91
C VAL A 646 -17.08 -7.63 -24.47
N LYS A 647 -18.26 -7.64 -23.86
CA LYS A 647 -19.35 -6.73 -24.22
C LYS A 647 -19.24 -5.44 -23.43
N LEU A 648 -18.91 -4.35 -24.12
CA LEU A 648 -18.73 -3.02 -23.50
C LEU A 648 -19.99 -2.16 -23.70
N PRO A 649 -20.36 -1.31 -22.74
CA PRO A 649 -21.52 -0.40 -22.83
C PRO A 649 -21.20 0.83 -23.68
N ILE A 650 -20.79 0.62 -24.94
CA ILE A 650 -20.33 1.69 -25.87
C ILE A 650 -21.41 2.70 -26.25
N GLU A 651 -22.69 2.36 -26.08
CA GLU A 651 -23.78 3.30 -26.26
C GLU A 651 -23.83 4.36 -25.14
N ARG A 652 -23.52 3.95 -23.91
CA ARG A 652 -23.42 4.84 -22.73
C ARG A 652 -22.05 5.52 -22.65
N TYR A 653 -21.00 4.75 -22.91
CA TYR A 653 -19.61 5.20 -22.85
C TYR A 653 -18.89 4.89 -24.18
N PRO A 654 -18.93 5.80 -25.17
CA PRO A 654 -18.21 5.62 -26.43
C PRO A 654 -16.72 5.37 -26.25
N VAL A 655 -16.12 4.60 -27.17
CA VAL A 655 -14.67 4.38 -27.18
C VAL A 655 -13.96 5.71 -27.43
N TRP A 656 -13.14 6.11 -26.47
CA TRP A 656 -12.36 7.36 -26.54
C TRP A 656 -10.90 7.10 -26.92
N GLN A 657 -10.27 6.05 -26.36
CA GLN A 657 -8.91 5.64 -26.69
C GLN A 657 -8.86 4.13 -26.92
N GLY A 658 -7.99 3.69 -27.84
CA GLY A 658 -7.90 2.30 -28.27
C GLY A 658 -8.82 1.96 -29.43
N THR A 659 -8.84 0.69 -29.80
CA THR A 659 -9.74 0.12 -30.83
C THR A 659 -10.53 -1.02 -30.24
N TYR A 660 -11.82 -1.06 -30.54
CA TYR A 660 -12.72 -2.09 -30.04
C TYR A 660 -13.64 -2.58 -31.18
N ASP A 661 -13.61 -3.88 -31.40
CA ASP A 661 -14.42 -4.61 -32.40
C ASP A 661 -15.21 -5.77 -31.79
N GLY A 662 -15.41 -5.75 -30.49
CA GLY A 662 -15.98 -6.84 -29.69
C GLY A 662 -14.92 -7.61 -28.89
N THR A 663 -13.63 -7.37 -29.18
CA THR A 663 -12.51 -8.05 -28.52
C THR A 663 -11.49 -7.04 -27.95
N ILE A 664 -10.74 -7.49 -26.95
CA ILE A 664 -9.56 -6.77 -26.44
C ILE A 664 -8.35 -7.67 -26.58
N GLY A 665 -7.37 -7.27 -27.36
CA GLY A 665 -6.12 -8.01 -27.56
C GLY A 665 -5.31 -8.13 -26.27
N SER A 666 -4.40 -9.12 -26.20
CA SER A 666 -3.47 -9.30 -25.09
C SER A 666 -2.68 -8.03 -24.78
N TRP A 667 -2.60 -7.64 -23.50
CA TRP A 667 -1.91 -6.44 -22.99
C TRP A 667 -2.42 -5.11 -23.60
N LYS A 668 -3.69 -5.08 -23.99
CA LYS A 668 -4.31 -3.85 -24.52
C LYS A 668 -5.20 -3.21 -23.48
N THR A 669 -5.25 -1.89 -23.57
CA THR A 669 -6.16 -1.04 -22.79
C THR A 669 -7.07 -0.30 -23.75
N ILE A 670 -8.35 -0.31 -23.44
CA ILE A 670 -9.38 0.53 -24.09
C ILE A 670 -9.88 1.50 -23.03
N VAL A 671 -10.10 2.75 -23.41
CA VAL A 671 -10.71 3.73 -22.53
C VAL A 671 -11.99 4.24 -23.17
N LEU A 672 -13.08 4.09 -22.44
CA LEU A 672 -14.38 4.64 -22.79
C LEU A 672 -14.58 5.97 -22.05
N LYS A 673 -15.34 6.89 -22.64
CA LYS A 673 -15.65 8.19 -22.04
C LYS A 673 -17.13 8.50 -22.18
N GLY A 674 -17.77 8.97 -21.11
CA GLY A 674 -19.19 9.33 -21.10
C GLY A 674 -19.58 10.09 -19.82
N ARG A 675 -20.87 10.25 -19.63
CA ARG A 675 -21.46 10.84 -18.41
C ARG A 675 -22.51 9.94 -17.81
#